data_2075b51fdf1df1fc5564bb0d054f5f0d
#
_entry.id   2075b51fdf1df1fc5564bb0d054f5f0d
#
_cell.length_a   1.000
_cell.length_b   1.000
_cell.length_c   1.000
_cell.angle_alpha   90.00
_cell.angle_beta   90.00
_cell.angle_gamma   90.00
#
_symmetry.space_group_name_H-M   'P 1'
#
loop_
_entity.id
_entity.type
_entity.pdbx_description
1 polymer ?
#
loop_
_entity_poly.entity_id
_entity_poly.type
_entity_poly.pdbx_seq_one_letter_code
_entity_poly.pdbx_strand_id
1 'polypeptide(L)'
;MNQNTDPIQTSEISEFAERFINQTNRSIFLTGKAGTGKTTLLRKLVRSTHKQAVIVAPTGIAALNAGGVTIHSFFQLPFATFIPDFNIEGGFNNQMKLESKQTLMHHFKMNSTRRAIFRNLELLIIDEVSMLRADVLDAMDWTLRNVRKINQPFGGVQVLYIGDLLQLPPVVKPQEWSYLSKYYNGIYFFNSQVVREDPPLYIELEKVYRQADEDFLSILNNLRNNQITAQDVEVLNKYVKPDFDPTVEDDYITLATHNRDADTINRNALSKLKTNSVRYGSEVTGNFPDHLFPVEQQLELKIGAQVMFIKNDLSQDKDYYNGKMGRIISLEDEEIKVNFPLEKKTITVDKYEWNNIQYALDPSTGEVEEKTLGTFVHYPLKLAWAITVHKSQGLTFEKAVLDVSKVFVAGQAYVALSRLRSLDGLVLLKPISMNGLSNDPNVVNYAKTKVSSEVLEDQLGGSTNKFLYDELVQAYDWIDLLNAWRSHEAGYKSQGAKSQKGKNRSWITQQAQILKGTMDPARKFRNELSRVFSVPNVDMEHAMKRVLAAYGYFFKLMDGILVSNLKKMAELQQKNNTKQYNEELEDLDVLLTEAILKLKKTRLLTEAIANGRSIERSVIMSTEVRNYKMTKIEMVKNEMRAKNSTFDFDTDFVQLKTKTEKKQQASKKKTGTTYDTTLQMVKDGLSIEQIANERQLSKGTISTHCARLIKLEKLELSDVMEGKMRNDLSDLFDDYDGGSMSGLKEKVGNKFTWDELKLYQASLLV
;
A
#
# COMPACT_ATOMS: atom_id res chain seq x y z
N MET A 1 -5.63 -17.71 19.60
CA MET A 1 -4.47 -18.47 20.15
C MET A 1 -3.53 -18.84 19.02
N ASN A 2 -2.27 -18.56 19.20
CA ASN A 2 -1.08 -18.94 18.42
C ASN A 2 -1.14 -18.91 16.89
N GLN A 3 -0.89 -17.72 16.35
CA GLN A 3 -0.29 -17.56 15.04
C GLN A 3 1.17 -18.05 15.12
N ASN A 4 1.44 -19.29 14.73
CA ASN A 4 2.78 -19.71 14.37
C ASN A 4 3.10 -19.18 12.96
N THR A 5 3.39 -17.88 12.86
CA THR A 5 4.31 -17.41 11.87
C THR A 5 5.69 -17.75 12.42
N ASP A 6 6.42 -18.66 11.75
CA ASP A 6 7.83 -18.85 12.02
C ASP A 6 8.48 -17.46 12.14
N PRO A 7 9.18 -17.18 13.25
CA PRO A 7 9.88 -15.91 13.37
C PRO A 7 10.94 -15.91 12.28
N ILE A 8 10.68 -15.12 11.21
CA ILE A 8 11.74 -14.78 10.26
C ILE A 8 12.84 -14.20 11.14
N GLN A 9 13.94 -14.91 11.28
CA GLN A 9 15.13 -14.36 11.94
C GLN A 9 15.43 -13.03 11.25
N THR A 10 15.05 -11.94 11.91
CA THR A 10 15.34 -10.59 11.45
C THR A 10 16.84 -10.49 11.31
N SER A 11 17.34 -10.25 10.12
CA SER A 11 18.76 -10.01 9.95
C SER A 11 19.05 -8.63 10.56
N GLU A 12 20.22 -8.47 11.15
CA GLU A 12 20.71 -7.19 11.71
C GLU A 12 20.46 -6.02 10.73
N ILE A 13 20.70 -6.24 9.44
CA ILE A 13 20.46 -5.25 8.36
C ILE A 13 18.99 -4.86 8.24
N SER A 14 18.05 -5.80 8.42
CA SER A 14 16.62 -5.46 8.37
C SER A 14 16.18 -4.62 9.57
N GLU A 15 16.80 -4.82 10.73
CA GLU A 15 16.57 -4.00 11.92
C GLU A 15 17.10 -2.58 11.74
N PHE A 16 18.28 -2.41 11.11
CA PHE A 16 18.77 -1.08 10.74
C PHE A 16 17.77 -0.36 9.82
N ALA A 17 17.26 -1.02 8.79
CA ALA A 17 16.28 -0.43 7.91
C ALA A 17 15.01 0.04 8.68
N GLU A 18 14.49 -0.77 9.60
CA GLU A 18 13.36 -0.39 10.47
C GLU A 18 13.69 0.82 11.36
N ARG A 19 14.88 0.82 11.97
CA ARG A 19 15.32 1.91 12.85
C ARG A 19 15.49 3.21 12.07
N PHE A 20 16.15 3.18 10.90
CA PHE A 20 16.29 4.38 10.06
C PHE A 20 14.95 4.92 9.57
N ILE A 21 13.98 4.07 9.23
CA ILE A 21 12.63 4.50 8.85
C ILE A 21 11.92 5.18 10.02
N ASN A 22 11.96 4.59 11.21
CA ASN A 22 11.16 5.06 12.34
C ASN A 22 11.84 6.14 13.18
N GLN A 23 13.18 6.26 13.11
CA GLN A 23 13.98 7.11 13.99
C GLN A 23 14.70 8.24 13.24
N THR A 24 14.60 8.31 11.92
CA THR A 24 15.32 9.31 11.13
C THR A 24 14.47 9.81 9.95
N ASN A 25 14.91 10.90 9.30
CA ASN A 25 14.36 11.37 8.02
C ASN A 25 15.26 11.04 6.83
N ARG A 26 16.30 10.18 7.02
CA ARG A 26 17.20 9.77 5.93
C ARG A 26 16.46 8.87 4.94
N SER A 27 16.50 9.24 3.67
CA SER A 27 16.02 8.38 2.59
C SER A 27 16.85 7.10 2.50
N ILE A 28 16.21 5.98 2.16
CA ILE A 28 16.83 4.65 2.12
C ILE A 28 16.58 4.01 0.77
N PHE A 29 17.60 3.44 0.18
CA PHE A 29 17.48 2.47 -0.90
C PHE A 29 17.68 1.06 -0.33
N LEU A 30 16.56 0.34 -0.16
CA LEU A 30 16.53 -1.04 0.30
C LEU A 30 16.55 -1.98 -0.89
N THR A 31 17.66 -2.67 -1.07
CA THR A 31 17.83 -3.64 -2.13
C THR A 31 18.15 -5.03 -1.60
N GLY A 32 18.33 -5.97 -2.50
CA GLY A 32 18.72 -7.34 -2.21
C GLY A 32 18.37 -8.26 -3.36
N LYS A 33 18.98 -9.43 -3.36
CA LYS A 33 18.75 -10.45 -4.39
C LYS A 33 17.29 -10.87 -4.48
N ALA A 34 16.91 -11.52 -5.55
CA ALA A 34 15.60 -12.17 -5.64
C ALA A 34 15.46 -13.17 -4.47
N GLY A 35 14.33 -13.12 -3.76
CA GLY A 35 14.09 -14.03 -2.62
C GLY A 35 14.69 -13.61 -1.28
N THR A 36 15.23 -12.40 -1.11
CA THR A 36 15.73 -11.88 0.18
C THR A 36 14.65 -11.32 1.12
N GLY A 37 13.37 -11.43 0.76
CA GLY A 37 12.29 -11.03 1.66
C GLY A 37 11.92 -9.54 1.63
N LYS A 38 12.32 -8.76 0.60
CA LYS A 38 12.00 -7.32 0.47
C LYS A 38 10.51 -7.01 0.68
N THR A 39 9.62 -7.74 0.01
CA THR A 39 8.17 -7.54 0.13
C THR A 39 7.63 -7.90 1.52
N THR A 40 8.22 -8.88 2.18
CA THR A 40 7.85 -9.25 3.56
C THR A 40 8.27 -8.16 4.53
N LEU A 41 9.49 -7.63 4.37
CA LEU A 41 9.98 -6.50 5.17
C LEU A 41 9.13 -5.24 4.91
N LEU A 42 8.77 -4.95 3.65
CA LEU A 42 7.86 -3.85 3.32
C LEU A 42 6.55 -3.95 4.11
N ARG A 43 5.89 -5.12 4.10
CA ARG A 43 4.64 -5.33 4.84
C ARG A 43 4.82 -5.17 6.35
N LYS A 44 5.94 -5.62 6.89
CA LYS A 44 6.29 -5.43 8.31
C LYS A 44 6.46 -3.94 8.62
N LEU A 45 7.26 -3.21 7.82
CA LEU A 45 7.51 -1.77 7.97
C LEU A 45 6.21 -0.95 7.96
N VAL A 46 5.34 -1.19 7.00
CA VAL A 46 4.05 -0.47 6.89
C VAL A 46 3.16 -0.68 8.11
N ARG A 47 3.18 -1.88 8.69
CA ARG A 47 2.40 -2.19 9.90
C ARG A 47 3.01 -1.59 11.17
N SER A 48 4.34 -1.53 11.25
CA SER A 48 5.07 -1.10 12.45
C SER A 48 5.37 0.39 12.48
N THR A 49 5.44 1.08 11.31
CA THR A 49 5.80 2.50 11.29
C THR A 49 4.71 3.39 11.88
N HIS A 50 5.15 4.38 12.66
CA HIS A 50 4.29 5.43 13.20
C HIS A 50 4.08 6.58 12.19
N LYS A 51 4.86 6.61 11.10
CA LYS A 51 4.80 7.65 10.08
C LYS A 51 3.60 7.46 9.16
N GLN A 52 3.06 8.58 8.67
CA GLN A 52 2.02 8.58 7.64
C GLN A 52 2.61 8.13 6.32
N ALA A 53 2.40 6.86 5.97
CA ALA A 53 3.03 6.20 4.84
C ALA A 53 2.09 6.03 3.66
N VAL A 54 2.63 6.20 2.45
CA VAL A 54 1.96 5.87 1.19
C VAL A 54 2.87 4.96 0.37
N ILE A 55 2.30 3.90 -0.20
CA ILE A 55 3.00 2.99 -1.10
C ILE A 55 2.64 3.32 -2.54
N VAL A 56 3.66 3.49 -3.37
CA VAL A 56 3.50 3.68 -4.81
C VAL A 56 4.40 2.73 -5.59
N ALA A 57 4.02 2.41 -6.83
CA ALA A 57 4.84 1.61 -7.73
C ALA A 57 4.73 2.10 -9.19
N PRO A 58 5.73 1.81 -10.05
CA PRO A 58 5.72 2.23 -11.45
C PRO A 58 4.61 1.57 -12.28
N THR A 59 4.20 0.35 -11.95
CA THR A 59 3.20 -0.43 -12.70
C THR A 59 1.99 -0.80 -11.85
N GLY A 60 0.83 -1.02 -12.49
CA GLY A 60 -0.40 -1.42 -11.81
C GLY A 60 -0.27 -2.74 -11.04
N ILE A 61 0.40 -3.74 -11.65
CA ILE A 61 0.61 -5.05 -11.02
C ILE A 61 1.51 -4.95 -9.79
N ALA A 62 2.60 -4.18 -9.89
CA ALA A 62 3.49 -3.94 -8.74
C ALA A 62 2.73 -3.21 -7.61
N ALA A 63 1.94 -2.18 -7.94
CA ALA A 63 1.11 -1.46 -6.98
C ALA A 63 0.12 -2.38 -6.24
N LEU A 64 -0.62 -3.22 -6.97
CA LEU A 64 -1.55 -4.20 -6.39
C LEU A 64 -0.85 -5.25 -5.51
N ASN A 65 0.36 -5.65 -5.85
CA ASN A 65 1.15 -6.62 -5.08
C ASN A 65 1.72 -6.00 -3.80
N ALA A 66 2.14 -4.74 -3.87
CA ALA A 66 2.63 -3.98 -2.73
C ALA A 66 1.52 -3.52 -1.78
N GLY A 67 0.25 -3.56 -2.21
CA GLY A 67 -0.88 -2.98 -1.48
C GLY A 67 -0.92 -1.45 -1.58
N GLY A 68 -0.51 -0.89 -2.71
CA GLY A 68 -0.45 0.53 -2.94
C GLY A 68 -1.13 0.97 -4.24
N VAL A 69 -0.74 2.12 -4.76
CA VAL A 69 -1.27 2.72 -5.98
C VAL A 69 -0.16 3.03 -6.98
N THR A 70 -0.50 3.26 -8.26
CA THR A 70 0.53 3.65 -9.22
C THR A 70 1.01 5.08 -8.97
N ILE A 71 2.30 5.35 -9.27
CA ILE A 71 2.91 6.68 -9.19
C ILE A 71 2.06 7.71 -9.96
N HIS A 72 1.70 7.40 -11.20
CA HIS A 72 0.90 8.30 -12.04
C HIS A 72 -0.47 8.62 -11.44
N SER A 73 -1.13 7.64 -10.82
CA SER A 73 -2.43 7.84 -10.15
C SER A 73 -2.29 8.68 -8.88
N PHE A 74 -1.31 8.39 -8.03
CA PHE A 74 -1.13 9.12 -6.77
C PHE A 74 -0.74 10.57 -7.01
N PHE A 75 0.28 10.81 -7.84
CA PHE A 75 0.80 12.14 -8.13
C PHE A 75 0.00 12.88 -9.21
N GLN A 76 -0.96 12.23 -9.88
CA GLN A 76 -1.70 12.75 -11.05
C GLN A 76 -0.76 13.19 -12.18
N LEU A 77 0.33 12.45 -12.37
CA LEU A 77 1.26 12.76 -13.46
C LEU A 77 0.65 12.34 -14.80
N PRO A 78 0.76 13.16 -15.83
CA PRO A 78 0.42 12.76 -17.18
C PRO A 78 1.41 11.69 -17.69
N PHE A 79 0.98 10.85 -18.62
CA PHE A 79 1.87 9.92 -19.33
C PHE A 79 2.68 10.71 -20.37
N ALA A 80 3.73 11.36 -19.91
CA ALA A 80 4.60 12.24 -20.70
C ALA A 80 6.05 12.19 -20.17
N THR A 81 6.99 12.65 -20.96
CA THR A 81 8.39 12.81 -20.55
C THR A 81 8.53 14.13 -19.79
N PHE A 82 9.03 14.09 -18.56
CA PHE A 82 9.22 15.28 -17.75
C PHE A 82 10.59 15.92 -17.99
N ILE A 83 10.59 17.19 -18.33
CA ILE A 83 11.78 18.02 -18.46
C ILE A 83 11.92 18.88 -17.20
N PRO A 84 13.03 18.77 -16.44
CA PRO A 84 13.20 19.43 -15.14
C PRO A 84 13.54 20.94 -15.31
N ASP A 85 12.90 21.61 -16.26
CA ASP A 85 13.05 23.01 -16.54
C ASP A 85 11.69 23.71 -16.55
N PHE A 86 11.68 25.05 -16.41
CA PHE A 86 10.41 25.79 -16.44
C PHE A 86 9.84 25.89 -17.85
N ASN A 87 10.69 26.09 -18.85
CA ASN A 87 10.30 26.21 -20.25
C ASN A 87 10.93 25.11 -21.08
N ILE A 88 10.18 24.59 -22.06
CA ILE A 88 10.71 23.64 -23.03
C ILE A 88 11.24 24.43 -24.23
N GLU A 89 12.54 24.40 -24.44
CA GLU A 89 13.14 24.93 -25.64
C GLU A 89 12.78 24.07 -26.85
N GLY A 90 12.19 24.68 -27.90
CA GLY A 90 12.00 24.01 -29.18
C GLY A 90 10.58 23.68 -29.61
N GLY A 91 9.57 24.15 -28.88
CA GLY A 91 8.15 24.00 -29.28
C GLY A 91 7.59 22.59 -29.10
N PHE A 92 6.28 22.48 -28.98
CA PHE A 92 5.57 21.18 -28.90
C PHE A 92 5.72 20.42 -30.23
N ASN A 93 6.41 19.30 -30.21
CA ASN A 93 6.38 18.36 -31.32
C ASN A 93 5.12 17.48 -31.15
N ASN A 94 4.21 17.51 -32.13
CA ASN A 94 2.93 16.77 -32.09
C ASN A 94 3.08 15.25 -31.93
N GLN A 95 4.30 14.71 -32.01
CA GLN A 95 4.58 13.28 -31.91
C GLN A 95 4.96 12.81 -30.49
N MET A 96 5.29 13.72 -29.56
CA MET A 96 5.76 13.36 -28.23
C MET A 96 5.21 14.33 -27.18
N LYS A 97 4.61 13.76 -26.11
CA LYS A 97 4.11 14.55 -24.99
C LYS A 97 5.27 14.88 -24.04
N LEU A 98 5.62 16.16 -23.94
CA LEU A 98 6.61 16.68 -23.02
C LEU A 98 5.91 17.53 -21.95
N GLU A 99 6.37 17.41 -20.71
CA GLU A 99 5.92 18.22 -19.58
C GLU A 99 7.09 18.95 -18.96
N SER A 100 6.94 20.24 -18.69
CA SER A 100 7.89 21.06 -17.94
C SER A 100 7.40 21.30 -16.51
N LYS A 101 8.23 21.90 -15.68
CA LYS A 101 7.81 22.39 -14.35
C LYS A 101 6.59 23.31 -14.43
N GLN A 102 6.50 24.16 -15.44
CA GLN A 102 5.38 25.08 -15.63
C GLN A 102 4.10 24.35 -16.08
N THR A 103 4.18 23.49 -17.10
CA THR A 103 3.00 22.77 -17.61
C THR A 103 2.47 21.78 -16.57
N LEU A 104 3.35 21.13 -15.83
CA LEU A 104 2.96 20.23 -14.74
C LEU A 104 2.15 20.96 -13.64
N MET A 105 2.48 22.22 -13.34
CA MET A 105 1.70 23.04 -12.40
C MET A 105 0.26 23.28 -12.86
N HIS A 106 0.00 23.38 -14.17
CA HIS A 106 -1.36 23.54 -14.70
C HIS A 106 -2.24 22.30 -14.52
N HIS A 107 -1.62 21.12 -14.44
CA HIS A 107 -2.32 19.85 -14.16
C HIS A 107 -2.67 19.69 -12.67
N PHE A 108 -2.07 20.47 -11.76
CA PHE A 108 -2.32 20.38 -10.31
C PHE A 108 -3.68 20.96 -9.86
N LYS A 109 -4.77 20.56 -10.50
CA LYS A 109 -6.13 20.82 -9.99
C LYS A 109 -6.45 19.88 -8.81
N MET A 110 -5.53 19.78 -7.84
CA MET A 110 -5.75 18.96 -6.66
C MET A 110 -6.86 19.54 -5.80
N ASN A 111 -7.80 18.67 -5.40
CA ASN A 111 -8.81 19.05 -4.41
C ASN A 111 -8.18 19.21 -3.01
N SER A 112 -8.92 19.81 -2.07
CA SER A 112 -8.45 20.05 -0.70
C SER A 112 -8.00 18.77 0.02
N THR A 113 -8.75 17.69 -0.13
CA THR A 113 -8.46 16.39 0.48
C THR A 113 -7.12 15.83 0.03
N ARG A 114 -6.82 15.87 -1.27
CA ARG A 114 -5.55 15.38 -1.81
C ARG A 114 -4.38 16.24 -1.36
N ARG A 115 -4.53 17.57 -1.34
CA ARG A 115 -3.50 18.47 -0.78
C ARG A 115 -3.20 18.15 0.68
N ALA A 116 -4.23 17.82 1.46
CA ALA A 116 -4.06 17.43 2.86
C ALA A 116 -3.24 16.13 2.98
N ILE A 117 -3.49 15.10 2.14
CA ILE A 117 -2.67 13.88 2.12
C ILE A 117 -1.20 14.21 1.85
N PHE A 118 -0.89 15.01 0.81
CA PHE A 118 0.49 15.40 0.50
C PHE A 118 1.15 16.19 1.63
N ARG A 119 0.41 17.02 2.36
CA ARG A 119 0.95 17.78 3.50
C ARG A 119 1.22 16.92 4.72
N ASN A 120 0.39 15.90 4.96
CA ASN A 120 0.53 14.98 6.09
C ASN A 120 1.42 13.77 5.78
N LEU A 121 1.86 13.59 4.54
CA LEU A 121 2.75 12.51 4.14
C LEU A 121 4.11 12.64 4.84
N GLU A 122 4.55 11.60 5.56
CA GLU A 122 5.82 11.56 6.28
C GLU A 122 6.78 10.53 5.67
N LEU A 123 6.23 9.46 5.04
CA LEU A 123 7.01 8.39 4.41
C LEU A 123 6.41 8.03 3.05
N LEU A 124 7.20 8.22 1.99
CA LEU A 124 6.87 7.76 0.64
C LEU A 124 7.62 6.45 0.35
N ILE A 125 6.90 5.38 0.12
CA ILE A 125 7.48 4.07 -0.22
C ILE A 125 7.30 3.83 -1.71
N ILE A 126 8.40 3.62 -2.42
CA ILE A 126 8.43 3.35 -3.86
C ILE A 126 8.90 1.92 -4.07
N ASP A 127 7.97 1.01 -4.39
CA ASP A 127 8.31 -0.37 -4.69
C ASP A 127 8.66 -0.55 -6.17
N GLU A 128 9.46 -1.57 -6.49
CA GLU A 128 9.98 -1.87 -7.83
C GLU A 128 10.69 -0.68 -8.49
N VAL A 129 11.52 0.02 -7.72
CA VAL A 129 12.19 1.26 -8.13
C VAL A 129 13.15 1.08 -9.31
N SER A 130 13.59 -0.16 -9.61
CA SER A 130 14.43 -0.46 -10.77
C SER A 130 13.78 -0.03 -12.10
N MET A 131 12.45 -0.02 -12.17
CA MET A 131 11.67 0.38 -13.34
C MET A 131 11.32 1.87 -13.36
N LEU A 132 11.69 2.64 -12.33
CA LEU A 132 11.38 4.05 -12.22
C LEU A 132 12.38 4.91 -12.96
N ARG A 133 11.89 5.73 -13.89
CA ARG A 133 12.67 6.69 -14.67
C ARG A 133 13.10 7.88 -13.80
N ALA A 134 14.30 8.40 -14.07
CA ALA A 134 14.86 9.57 -13.38
C ALA A 134 13.95 10.81 -13.48
N ASP A 135 13.42 11.09 -14.66
CA ASP A 135 12.55 12.23 -14.92
C ASP A 135 11.21 12.14 -14.18
N VAL A 136 10.63 10.94 -14.08
CA VAL A 136 9.38 10.72 -13.32
C VAL A 136 9.62 10.97 -11.84
N LEU A 137 10.77 10.56 -11.30
CA LEU A 137 11.12 10.80 -9.90
C LEU A 137 11.28 12.31 -9.61
N ASP A 138 11.92 13.05 -10.51
CA ASP A 138 12.03 14.50 -10.37
C ASP A 138 10.67 15.22 -10.51
N ALA A 139 9.73 14.68 -11.31
CA ALA A 139 8.36 15.18 -11.35
C ALA A 139 7.61 14.95 -10.02
N MET A 140 7.85 13.82 -9.35
CA MET A 140 7.30 13.54 -8.01
C MET A 140 7.87 14.52 -6.97
N ASP A 141 9.19 14.72 -6.97
CA ASP A 141 9.87 15.68 -6.09
C ASP A 141 9.32 17.10 -6.29
N TRP A 142 9.25 17.55 -7.54
CA TRP A 142 8.69 18.85 -7.90
C TRP A 142 7.26 19.03 -7.38
N THR A 143 6.44 17.99 -7.50
CA THR A 143 5.07 18.00 -7.01
C THR A 143 5.01 18.19 -5.50
N LEU A 144 5.80 17.42 -4.75
CA LEU A 144 5.83 17.49 -3.28
C LEU A 144 6.36 18.84 -2.79
N ARG A 145 7.46 19.35 -3.34
CA ARG A 145 7.99 20.68 -2.97
C ARG A 145 6.94 21.78 -3.16
N ASN A 146 6.21 21.77 -4.28
CA ASN A 146 5.19 22.78 -4.56
C ASN A 146 3.95 22.68 -3.67
N VAL A 147 3.42 21.48 -3.44
CA VAL A 147 2.20 21.29 -2.63
C VAL A 147 2.48 21.56 -1.15
N ARG A 148 3.64 21.15 -0.65
CA ARG A 148 4.07 21.35 0.74
C ARG A 148 4.65 22.75 0.98
N LYS A 149 5.06 23.44 -0.09
CA LYS A 149 5.77 24.74 -0.04
C LYS A 149 7.08 24.67 0.76
N ILE A 150 7.78 23.55 0.68
CA ILE A 150 9.06 23.28 1.33
C ILE A 150 10.08 22.97 0.24
N ASN A 151 11.14 23.80 0.13
CA ASN A 151 12.19 23.62 -0.87
C ASN A 151 13.30 22.66 -0.40
N GLN A 152 12.90 21.51 0.11
CA GLN A 152 13.79 20.38 0.43
C GLN A 152 13.44 19.21 -0.49
N PRO A 153 14.35 18.25 -0.69
CA PRO A 153 14.04 17.01 -1.41
C PRO A 153 12.72 16.41 -0.94
N PHE A 154 11.86 16.11 -1.91
CA PHE A 154 10.49 15.61 -1.71
C PHE A 154 9.63 16.46 -0.75
N GLY A 155 9.93 17.77 -0.63
CA GLY A 155 9.25 18.62 0.34
C GLY A 155 9.43 18.17 1.80
N GLY A 156 10.57 17.56 2.13
CA GLY A 156 10.91 17.04 3.45
C GLY A 156 10.26 15.69 3.80
N VAL A 157 9.70 14.97 2.83
CA VAL A 157 9.18 13.60 3.02
C VAL A 157 10.33 12.61 2.94
N GLN A 158 10.41 11.69 3.91
CA GLN A 158 11.36 10.57 3.83
C GLN A 158 10.96 9.62 2.72
N VAL A 159 11.93 9.13 1.92
CA VAL A 159 11.67 8.19 0.83
C VAL A 159 12.34 6.84 1.10
N LEU A 160 11.54 5.77 1.00
CA LEU A 160 12.02 4.40 0.98
C LEU A 160 11.91 3.85 -0.44
N TYR A 161 13.04 3.72 -1.11
CA TYR A 161 13.14 3.08 -2.42
C TYR A 161 13.37 1.58 -2.22
N ILE A 162 12.52 0.74 -2.82
CA ILE A 162 12.65 -0.73 -2.74
C ILE A 162 12.78 -1.28 -4.15
N GLY A 163 13.76 -2.15 -4.36
CA GLY A 163 13.94 -2.83 -5.65
C GLY A 163 15.27 -3.52 -5.78
N ASP A 164 15.49 -4.11 -6.93
CA ASP A 164 16.76 -4.72 -7.33
C ASP A 164 17.16 -4.13 -8.69
N LEU A 165 18.18 -3.28 -8.71
CA LEU A 165 18.62 -2.55 -9.92
C LEU A 165 19.12 -3.46 -11.04
N LEU A 166 19.45 -4.71 -10.72
CA LEU A 166 19.89 -5.70 -11.69
C LEU A 166 18.71 -6.49 -12.30
N GLN A 167 17.47 -6.17 -11.83
CA GLN A 167 16.26 -6.60 -12.49
C GLN A 167 15.96 -5.69 -13.69
N LEU A 168 14.68 -5.54 -14.04
CA LEU A 168 14.31 -4.84 -15.26
C LEU A 168 14.59 -3.33 -15.16
N PRO A 169 15.29 -2.76 -16.14
CA PRO A 169 15.56 -1.32 -16.19
C PRO A 169 14.31 -0.54 -16.60
N PRO A 170 14.31 0.79 -16.41
CA PRO A 170 13.28 1.68 -16.94
C PRO A 170 13.26 1.62 -18.48
N VAL A 171 12.07 1.79 -19.06
CA VAL A 171 11.92 1.84 -20.52
C VAL A 171 11.86 3.30 -20.97
N VAL A 172 12.84 3.71 -21.80
CA VAL A 172 12.90 5.03 -22.41
C VAL A 172 13.08 4.87 -23.91
N LYS A 173 12.23 5.52 -24.70
CA LYS A 173 12.35 5.47 -26.17
C LYS A 173 13.54 6.34 -26.63
N PRO A 174 14.22 5.99 -27.75
CA PRO A 174 15.34 6.79 -28.25
C PRO A 174 15.01 8.28 -28.46
N GLN A 175 13.79 8.57 -28.91
CA GLN A 175 13.32 9.95 -29.09
C GLN A 175 13.16 10.69 -27.76
N GLU A 176 12.69 10.02 -26.69
CA GLU A 176 12.59 10.60 -25.34
C GLU A 176 13.99 10.85 -24.77
N TRP A 177 14.90 9.89 -24.98
CA TRP A 177 16.28 10.01 -24.51
C TRP A 177 17.03 11.20 -25.12
N SER A 178 16.78 11.55 -26.37
CA SER A 178 17.39 12.72 -27.00
C SER A 178 17.11 14.05 -26.27
N TYR A 179 15.99 14.15 -25.57
CA TYR A 179 15.68 15.29 -24.70
C TYR A 179 16.23 15.10 -23.28
N LEU A 180 16.06 13.90 -22.71
CA LEU A 180 16.44 13.61 -21.32
C LEU A 180 17.96 13.62 -21.13
N SER A 181 18.74 13.20 -22.13
CA SER A 181 20.22 13.16 -22.06
C SER A 181 20.87 14.53 -21.82
N LYS A 182 20.14 15.62 -22.04
CA LYS A 182 20.60 16.99 -21.70
C LYS A 182 20.60 17.25 -20.19
N TYR A 183 19.79 16.51 -19.42
CA TYR A 183 19.56 16.74 -17.99
C TYR A 183 20.04 15.59 -17.11
N TYR A 184 20.10 14.37 -17.68
CA TYR A 184 20.38 13.13 -16.95
C TYR A 184 21.52 12.34 -17.60
N ASN A 185 22.42 11.81 -16.76
CA ASN A 185 23.52 10.94 -17.19
C ASN A 185 23.09 9.48 -17.41
N GLY A 186 21.82 9.15 -17.12
CA GLY A 186 21.24 7.82 -17.26
C GLY A 186 19.75 7.83 -16.97
N ILE A 187 19.12 6.68 -17.18
CA ILE A 187 17.65 6.53 -17.12
C ILE A 187 17.11 6.12 -15.74
N TYR A 188 17.99 5.64 -14.86
CA TYR A 188 17.62 5.07 -13.58
C TYR A 188 17.25 6.14 -12.55
N PHE A 189 16.48 5.76 -11.52
CA PHE A 189 16.05 6.66 -10.45
C PHE A 189 17.23 7.40 -9.78
N PHE A 190 18.37 6.71 -9.59
CA PHE A 190 19.56 7.30 -8.98
C PHE A 190 20.28 8.34 -9.88
N ASN A 191 19.89 8.46 -11.15
CA ASN A 191 20.37 9.52 -12.04
C ASN A 191 19.51 10.79 -11.95
N SER A 192 18.41 10.79 -11.19
CA SER A 192 17.55 11.96 -10.99
C SER A 192 18.30 13.10 -10.29
N GLN A 193 17.80 14.33 -10.46
CA GLN A 193 18.38 15.50 -9.80
C GLN A 193 18.19 15.41 -8.28
N VAL A 194 17.01 14.97 -7.84
CA VAL A 194 16.69 14.87 -6.42
C VAL A 194 17.56 13.84 -5.68
N VAL A 195 17.87 12.69 -6.28
CA VAL A 195 18.76 11.69 -5.66
C VAL A 195 20.21 12.16 -5.63
N ARG A 196 20.64 12.99 -6.58
CA ARG A 196 21.96 13.65 -6.51
C ARG A 196 22.03 14.70 -5.42
N GLU A 197 20.92 15.40 -5.14
CA GLU A 197 20.82 16.38 -4.05
C GLU A 197 20.79 15.70 -2.67
N ASP A 198 20.02 14.62 -2.51
CA ASP A 198 19.87 13.84 -1.27
C ASP A 198 20.04 12.33 -1.54
N PRO A 199 21.29 11.83 -1.58
CA PRO A 199 21.55 10.42 -1.83
C PRO A 199 21.00 9.54 -0.69
N PRO A 200 20.20 8.50 -1.02
CA PRO A 200 19.69 7.58 -0.01
C PRO A 200 20.77 6.68 0.55
N LEU A 201 20.60 6.20 1.78
CA LEU A 201 21.43 5.14 2.34
C LEU A 201 21.18 3.84 1.57
N TYR A 202 22.24 3.28 0.99
CA TYR A 202 22.17 2.02 0.25
C TYR A 202 22.28 0.85 1.24
N ILE A 203 21.16 0.19 1.53
CA ILE A 203 21.07 -0.97 2.43
C ILE A 203 20.71 -2.21 1.60
N GLU A 204 21.54 -3.27 1.68
CA GLU A 204 21.34 -4.49 0.94
C GLU A 204 21.02 -5.68 1.86
N LEU A 205 19.88 -6.34 1.62
CA LEU A 205 19.51 -7.60 2.27
C LEU A 205 20.31 -8.74 1.64
N GLU A 206 21.12 -9.44 2.42
CA GLU A 206 22.04 -10.45 1.91
C GLU A 206 21.47 -11.87 1.95
N LYS A 207 20.65 -12.20 2.98
CA LYS A 207 20.13 -13.55 3.19
C LYS A 207 19.08 -13.90 2.16
N VAL A 208 19.33 -14.93 1.36
CA VAL A 208 18.41 -15.47 0.35
C VAL A 208 17.61 -16.61 0.98
N TYR A 209 16.28 -16.58 0.82
CA TYR A 209 15.36 -17.59 1.37
C TYR A 209 14.72 -18.47 0.28
N ARG A 210 14.93 -18.17 -1.01
CA ARG A 210 14.25 -18.80 -2.13
C ARG A 210 14.99 -20.01 -2.71
N GLN A 211 16.29 -19.88 -2.93
CA GLN A 211 17.15 -20.91 -3.55
C GLN A 211 17.99 -21.60 -2.48
N ALA A 212 18.14 -22.92 -2.61
CA ALA A 212 18.98 -23.76 -1.76
C ALA A 212 20.16 -24.42 -2.52
N ASP A 213 20.17 -24.35 -3.85
CA ASP A 213 21.21 -24.90 -4.71
C ASP A 213 22.40 -23.93 -4.76
N GLU A 214 23.54 -24.34 -4.18
CA GLU A 214 24.72 -23.50 -4.05
C GLU A 214 25.38 -23.19 -5.40
N ASP A 215 25.43 -24.15 -6.33
CA ASP A 215 25.97 -23.95 -7.66
C ASP A 215 25.13 -22.94 -8.44
N PHE A 216 23.81 -23.08 -8.35
CA PHE A 216 22.90 -22.14 -8.99
C PHE A 216 23.00 -20.74 -8.38
N LEU A 217 23.09 -20.64 -7.07
CA LEU A 217 23.31 -19.35 -6.36
C LEU A 217 24.61 -18.70 -6.81
N SER A 218 25.67 -19.49 -7.01
CA SER A 218 26.96 -18.99 -7.53
C SER A 218 26.81 -18.41 -8.92
N ILE A 219 26.16 -19.13 -9.85
CA ILE A 219 25.90 -18.66 -11.21
C ILE A 219 25.06 -17.37 -11.21
N LEU A 220 23.99 -17.32 -10.40
CA LEU A 220 23.15 -16.11 -10.27
C LEU A 220 23.94 -14.92 -9.72
N ASN A 221 24.85 -15.15 -8.78
CA ASN A 221 25.72 -14.12 -8.25
C ASN A 221 26.73 -13.61 -9.29
N ASN A 222 27.31 -14.54 -10.06
CA ASN A 222 28.25 -14.20 -11.13
C ASN A 222 27.54 -13.38 -12.24
N LEU A 223 26.33 -13.77 -12.63
CA LEU A 223 25.49 -13.00 -13.56
C LEU A 223 25.21 -11.59 -13.02
N ARG A 224 24.84 -11.52 -11.73
CA ARG A 224 24.52 -10.24 -11.06
C ARG A 224 25.73 -9.28 -11.03
N ASN A 225 26.91 -9.80 -10.79
CA ASN A 225 28.11 -9.00 -10.59
C ASN A 225 28.92 -8.77 -11.90
N ASN A 226 28.40 -9.15 -13.07
CA ASN A 226 29.16 -9.15 -14.35
C ASN A 226 30.44 -10.00 -14.29
N GLN A 227 30.44 -11.06 -13.50
CA GLN A 227 31.57 -11.94 -13.30
C GLN A 227 31.32 -13.36 -13.81
N ILE A 228 30.38 -13.49 -14.78
CA ILE A 228 30.05 -14.79 -15.36
C ILE A 228 31.30 -15.39 -16.04
N THR A 229 31.58 -16.63 -15.73
CA THR A 229 32.73 -17.36 -16.22
C THR A 229 32.36 -18.28 -17.37
N ALA A 230 33.37 -18.76 -18.13
CA ALA A 230 33.15 -19.79 -19.15
C ALA A 230 32.61 -21.08 -18.53
N GLN A 231 33.00 -21.40 -17.28
CA GLN A 231 32.50 -22.58 -16.55
C GLN A 231 31.00 -22.44 -16.23
N ASP A 232 30.54 -21.25 -15.80
CA ASP A 232 29.13 -21.01 -15.55
C ASP A 232 28.28 -21.20 -16.83
N VAL A 233 28.79 -20.69 -17.96
CA VAL A 233 28.15 -20.87 -19.29
C VAL A 233 28.12 -22.34 -19.70
N GLU A 234 29.21 -23.09 -19.43
CA GLU A 234 29.25 -24.52 -19.70
C GLU A 234 28.23 -25.31 -18.87
N VAL A 235 28.09 -24.96 -17.56
CA VAL A 235 27.06 -25.56 -16.69
C VAL A 235 25.67 -25.26 -17.21
N LEU A 236 25.36 -24.02 -17.57
CA LEU A 236 24.04 -23.64 -18.10
C LEU A 236 23.74 -24.32 -19.42
N ASN A 237 24.75 -24.48 -20.28
CA ASN A 237 24.58 -25.12 -21.60
C ASN A 237 24.32 -26.64 -21.51
N LYS A 238 24.56 -27.30 -20.36
CA LYS A 238 24.12 -28.69 -20.13
C LYS A 238 22.60 -28.86 -20.15
N TYR A 239 21.86 -27.79 -19.91
CA TYR A 239 20.39 -27.76 -19.88
C TYR A 239 19.77 -27.36 -21.24
N VAL A 240 20.58 -27.31 -22.32
CA VAL A 240 20.08 -27.00 -23.67
C VAL A 240 19.36 -28.20 -24.25
N LYS A 241 18.10 -28.02 -24.60
CA LYS A 241 17.21 -29.01 -25.25
C LYS A 241 16.45 -28.32 -26.39
N PRO A 242 17.00 -28.26 -27.62
CA PRO A 242 16.42 -27.48 -28.73
C PRO A 242 15.01 -27.92 -29.15
N ASP A 243 14.74 -29.24 -29.08
CA ASP A 243 13.47 -29.84 -29.51
C ASP A 243 12.44 -30.00 -28.40
N PHE A 244 12.67 -29.37 -27.25
CA PHE A 244 11.78 -29.47 -26.10
C PHE A 244 10.45 -28.72 -26.34
N ASP A 245 9.33 -29.46 -26.28
CA ASP A 245 7.98 -28.88 -26.38
C ASP A 245 7.34 -28.72 -24.98
N PRO A 246 7.29 -27.51 -24.41
CA PRO A 246 6.71 -27.28 -23.10
C PRO A 246 5.20 -27.48 -23.04
N THR A 247 4.53 -27.68 -24.17
CA THR A 247 3.08 -27.96 -24.21
C THR A 247 2.75 -29.45 -23.99
N VAL A 248 3.74 -30.31 -24.12
CA VAL A 248 3.61 -31.77 -23.96
C VAL A 248 4.10 -32.19 -22.57
N GLU A 249 5.15 -31.56 -22.09
CA GLU A 249 5.75 -31.88 -20.81
C GLU A 249 5.03 -31.14 -19.67
N ASP A 250 4.81 -31.83 -18.54
CA ASP A 250 4.06 -31.32 -17.43
C ASP A 250 4.86 -30.30 -16.58
N ASP A 251 4.15 -29.25 -16.14
CA ASP A 251 4.62 -28.26 -15.18
C ASP A 251 5.76 -27.33 -15.66
N TYR A 252 6.04 -27.27 -16.96
CA TYR A 252 6.96 -26.28 -17.53
C TYR A 252 6.23 -25.01 -17.94
N ILE A 253 6.83 -23.86 -17.65
CA ILE A 253 6.36 -22.55 -18.11
C ILE A 253 7.41 -21.89 -19.02
N THR A 254 6.99 -21.40 -20.18
CA THR A 254 7.89 -20.66 -21.08
C THR A 254 8.00 -19.21 -20.66
N LEU A 255 9.20 -18.74 -20.38
CA LEU A 255 9.48 -17.34 -20.09
C LEU A 255 9.78 -16.58 -21.40
N ALA A 256 8.77 -15.85 -21.88
CA ALA A 256 8.84 -15.10 -23.14
C ALA A 256 9.31 -13.65 -22.91
N THR A 257 9.89 -13.04 -23.94
CA THR A 257 10.32 -11.63 -23.90
C THR A 257 9.16 -10.66 -24.15
N HIS A 258 8.16 -11.07 -24.95
CA HIS A 258 7.04 -10.21 -25.37
C HIS A 258 5.68 -10.82 -25.02
N ASN A 259 4.71 -9.97 -24.65
CA ASN A 259 3.35 -10.42 -24.34
C ASN A 259 2.71 -11.20 -25.50
N ARG A 260 2.89 -10.74 -26.75
CA ARG A 260 2.33 -11.39 -27.94
C ARG A 260 2.79 -12.84 -28.07
N ASP A 261 4.05 -13.12 -27.75
CA ASP A 261 4.60 -14.50 -27.84
C ASP A 261 3.99 -15.39 -26.75
N ALA A 262 3.92 -14.90 -25.50
CA ALA A 262 3.30 -15.61 -24.40
C ALA A 262 1.81 -15.90 -24.68
N ASP A 263 1.06 -14.89 -25.13
CA ASP A 263 -0.36 -15.03 -25.45
C ASP A 263 -0.59 -16.01 -26.60
N THR A 264 0.32 -16.03 -27.59
CA THR A 264 0.25 -16.98 -28.72
C THR A 264 0.50 -18.42 -28.26
N ILE A 265 1.52 -18.64 -27.41
CA ILE A 265 1.81 -19.96 -26.84
C ILE A 265 0.61 -20.47 -26.04
N ASN A 266 0.08 -19.66 -25.12
CA ASN A 266 -1.05 -20.01 -24.27
C ASN A 266 -2.30 -20.34 -25.11
N ARG A 267 -2.62 -19.53 -26.11
CA ARG A 267 -3.78 -19.73 -26.99
C ARG A 267 -3.65 -21.00 -27.83
N ASN A 268 -2.46 -21.25 -28.40
CA ASN A 268 -2.20 -22.45 -29.18
C ASN A 268 -2.28 -23.72 -28.32
N ALA A 269 -1.73 -23.68 -27.09
CA ALA A 269 -1.80 -24.80 -26.17
C ALA A 269 -3.24 -25.10 -25.75
N LEU A 270 -4.01 -24.04 -25.40
CA LEU A 270 -5.43 -24.18 -25.05
C LEU A 270 -6.26 -24.74 -26.22
N SER A 271 -5.96 -24.33 -27.47
CA SER A 271 -6.67 -24.82 -28.67
C SER A 271 -6.42 -26.29 -28.94
N LYS A 272 -5.22 -26.83 -28.62
CA LYS A 272 -4.87 -28.24 -28.80
C LYS A 272 -5.68 -29.17 -27.87
N LEU A 273 -6.22 -28.67 -26.75
CA LEU A 273 -7.05 -29.47 -25.87
C LEU A 273 -8.43 -29.74 -26.50
N LYS A 274 -8.83 -31.02 -26.53
CA LYS A 274 -10.07 -31.49 -27.19
C LYS A 274 -11.33 -31.27 -26.36
N THR A 275 -11.20 -30.88 -25.07
CA THR A 275 -12.32 -30.63 -24.15
C THR A 275 -13.02 -29.32 -24.48
N ASN A 276 -14.29 -29.21 -24.10
CA ASN A 276 -15.08 -28.00 -24.28
C ASN A 276 -14.49 -26.85 -23.43
N SER A 277 -14.55 -25.62 -23.96
CA SER A 277 -14.16 -24.44 -23.20
C SER A 277 -15.31 -23.93 -22.34
N VAL A 278 -14.96 -23.53 -21.12
CA VAL A 278 -15.87 -22.81 -20.19
C VAL A 278 -15.31 -21.40 -19.96
N ARG A 279 -16.19 -20.39 -19.93
CA ARG A 279 -15.82 -18.99 -19.71
C ARG A 279 -16.37 -18.51 -18.39
N TYR A 280 -15.48 -17.96 -17.57
CA TYR A 280 -15.80 -17.36 -16.29
C TYR A 280 -15.63 -15.86 -16.39
N GLY A 281 -16.69 -15.11 -16.05
CA GLY A 281 -16.69 -13.65 -16.00
C GLY A 281 -16.25 -13.11 -14.65
N SER A 282 -15.62 -11.94 -14.65
CA SER A 282 -15.36 -11.19 -13.42
C SER A 282 -16.56 -10.39 -12.97
N GLU A 283 -16.65 -10.14 -11.66
CA GLU A 283 -17.59 -9.22 -11.06
C GLU A 283 -16.86 -7.93 -10.69
N VAL A 284 -17.30 -6.80 -11.25
CA VAL A 284 -16.65 -5.50 -11.01
C VAL A 284 -17.65 -4.57 -10.33
N THR A 285 -17.26 -4.03 -9.16
CA THR A 285 -18.09 -3.05 -8.45
C THR A 285 -17.33 -1.74 -8.23
N GLY A 286 -18.04 -0.63 -8.22
CA GLY A 286 -17.46 0.69 -8.04
C GLY A 286 -16.55 1.11 -9.20
N ASN A 287 -15.45 1.80 -8.87
CA ASN A 287 -14.48 2.27 -9.86
C ASN A 287 -13.24 1.36 -9.88
N PHE A 288 -13.20 0.40 -10.80
CA PHE A 288 -12.03 -0.44 -11.05
C PHE A 288 -11.73 -0.42 -12.55
N PRO A 289 -10.79 0.42 -13.02
CA PRO A 289 -10.48 0.58 -14.44
C PRO A 289 -9.89 -0.69 -15.08
N ASP A 290 -10.21 -0.97 -16.34
CA ASP A 290 -9.81 -2.18 -17.07
C ASP A 290 -8.30 -2.41 -17.11
N HIS A 291 -7.52 -1.33 -17.23
CA HIS A 291 -6.04 -1.42 -17.27
C HIS A 291 -5.41 -1.87 -15.94
N LEU A 292 -6.20 -1.92 -14.85
CA LEU A 292 -5.79 -2.44 -13.54
C LEU A 292 -6.24 -3.89 -13.33
N PHE A 293 -6.98 -4.51 -14.27
CA PHE A 293 -7.43 -5.89 -14.09
C PHE A 293 -6.24 -6.85 -13.91
N PRO A 294 -6.20 -7.57 -12.80
CA PRO A 294 -5.10 -8.49 -12.50
C PRO A 294 -5.13 -9.75 -13.38
N VAL A 295 -6.31 -10.12 -13.84
CA VAL A 295 -6.58 -11.23 -14.79
C VAL A 295 -7.50 -10.75 -15.92
N GLU A 296 -7.65 -11.57 -16.94
CA GLU A 296 -8.59 -11.31 -18.02
C GLU A 296 -10.03 -11.25 -17.49
N GLN A 297 -10.82 -10.28 -17.94
CA GLN A 297 -12.21 -10.13 -17.53
C GLN A 297 -13.05 -11.37 -17.83
N GLN A 298 -12.75 -12.04 -18.95
CA GLN A 298 -13.32 -13.30 -19.36
C GLN A 298 -12.22 -14.35 -19.39
N LEU A 299 -12.18 -15.20 -18.39
CA LEU A 299 -11.21 -16.28 -18.26
C LEU A 299 -11.74 -17.51 -18.99
N GLU A 300 -11.13 -17.88 -20.13
CA GLU A 300 -11.46 -19.08 -20.88
C GLU A 300 -10.56 -20.24 -20.48
N LEU A 301 -11.17 -21.32 -19.99
CA LEU A 301 -10.48 -22.51 -19.50
C LEU A 301 -11.02 -23.79 -20.17
N LYS A 302 -10.18 -24.82 -20.20
CA LYS A 302 -10.56 -26.20 -20.59
C LYS A 302 -10.03 -27.20 -19.57
N ILE A 303 -10.71 -28.33 -19.42
CA ILE A 303 -10.18 -29.44 -18.63
C ILE A 303 -8.84 -29.89 -19.24
N GLY A 304 -7.81 -30.06 -18.41
CA GLY A 304 -6.42 -30.33 -18.83
C GLY A 304 -5.58 -29.05 -19.01
N ALA A 305 -6.17 -27.85 -18.92
CA ALA A 305 -5.40 -26.62 -19.04
C ALA A 305 -4.41 -26.44 -17.88
N GLN A 306 -3.20 -26.05 -18.22
CA GLN A 306 -2.19 -25.65 -17.26
C GLN A 306 -2.45 -24.21 -16.82
N VAL A 307 -2.61 -24.03 -15.52
CA VAL A 307 -2.89 -22.73 -14.91
C VAL A 307 -1.90 -22.43 -13.79
N MET A 308 -1.76 -21.14 -13.47
CA MET A 308 -1.03 -20.72 -12.29
C MET A 308 -1.86 -19.79 -11.45
N PHE A 309 -1.66 -19.83 -10.14
CA PHE A 309 -2.22 -18.91 -9.19
C PHE A 309 -1.45 -17.60 -9.19
N ILE A 310 -2.17 -16.47 -9.14
CA ILE A 310 -1.57 -15.12 -9.10
C ILE A 310 -1.70 -14.43 -7.76
N LYS A 311 -2.14 -15.16 -6.74
CA LYS A 311 -2.22 -14.72 -5.34
C LYS A 311 -1.83 -15.88 -4.43
N ASN A 312 -1.48 -15.54 -3.20
CA ASN A 312 -1.32 -16.53 -2.14
C ASN A 312 -2.67 -16.90 -1.58
N ASP A 313 -2.81 -18.15 -1.21
CA ASP A 313 -3.94 -18.64 -0.45
C ASP A 313 -4.01 -17.92 0.91
N LEU A 314 -5.20 -17.43 1.24
CA LEU A 314 -5.49 -16.76 2.52
C LEU A 314 -6.12 -17.71 3.53
N SER A 315 -6.42 -18.96 3.12
CA SER A 315 -6.93 -20.00 4.00
C SER A 315 -5.88 -20.47 5.02
N GLN A 316 -6.31 -21.21 6.03
CA GLN A 316 -5.38 -21.78 7.01
C GLN A 316 -4.48 -22.85 6.38
N ASP A 317 -4.97 -23.55 5.38
CA ASP A 317 -4.27 -24.67 4.73
C ASP A 317 -3.11 -24.22 3.83
N LYS A 318 -3.14 -22.96 3.35
CA LYS A 318 -2.12 -22.36 2.45
C LYS A 318 -1.79 -23.26 1.27
N ASP A 319 -2.80 -23.79 0.62
CA ASP A 319 -2.71 -24.80 -0.42
C ASP A 319 -1.96 -24.33 -1.67
N TYR A 320 -1.97 -23.02 -1.92
CA TYR A 320 -1.27 -22.44 -3.06
C TYR A 320 -0.61 -21.09 -2.73
N TYR A 321 0.38 -20.75 -3.53
CA TYR A 321 1.10 -19.48 -3.47
C TYR A 321 1.15 -18.83 -4.85
N ASN A 322 1.49 -17.57 -4.91
CA ASN A 322 1.62 -16.82 -6.14
C ASN A 322 2.72 -17.42 -7.04
N GLY A 323 2.35 -17.92 -8.22
CA GLY A 323 3.21 -18.63 -9.15
C GLY A 323 3.07 -20.16 -9.10
N LYS A 324 2.34 -20.75 -8.12
CA LYS A 324 2.11 -22.19 -8.08
C LYS A 324 1.28 -22.62 -9.29
N MET A 325 1.79 -23.62 -10.01
CA MET A 325 1.14 -24.17 -11.21
C MET A 325 0.36 -25.43 -10.88
N GLY A 326 -0.72 -25.66 -11.63
CA GLY A 326 -1.53 -26.87 -11.54
C GLY A 326 -2.32 -27.10 -12.82
N ARG A 327 -3.05 -28.21 -12.88
CA ARG A 327 -3.90 -28.58 -14.01
C ARG A 327 -5.38 -28.58 -13.64
N ILE A 328 -6.18 -28.03 -14.52
CA ILE A 328 -7.64 -28.07 -14.40
C ILE A 328 -8.12 -29.51 -14.60
N ILE A 329 -8.87 -30.04 -13.63
CA ILE A 329 -9.46 -31.37 -13.70
C ILE A 329 -10.99 -31.35 -13.74
N SER A 330 -11.63 -30.28 -13.24
CA SER A 330 -13.09 -30.07 -13.33
C SER A 330 -13.39 -28.59 -13.53
N LEU A 331 -14.41 -28.32 -14.35
CA LEU A 331 -14.98 -27.01 -14.62
C LEU A 331 -16.50 -27.11 -14.53
N GLU A 332 -17.07 -26.50 -13.51
CA GLU A 332 -18.51 -26.35 -13.32
C GLU A 332 -18.87 -24.85 -13.29
N ASP A 333 -20.15 -24.50 -13.32
CA ASP A 333 -20.59 -23.09 -13.45
C ASP A 333 -19.95 -22.15 -12.44
N GLU A 334 -19.76 -22.59 -11.19
CA GLU A 334 -19.13 -21.79 -10.14
C GLU A 334 -17.98 -22.52 -9.40
N GLU A 335 -17.55 -23.64 -9.90
CA GLU A 335 -16.48 -24.44 -9.27
C GLU A 335 -15.37 -24.80 -10.27
N ILE A 336 -14.14 -24.47 -9.90
CA ILE A 336 -12.93 -24.87 -10.63
C ILE A 336 -12.10 -25.75 -9.70
N LYS A 337 -11.79 -26.99 -10.15
CA LYS A 337 -10.86 -27.86 -9.42
C LYS A 337 -9.51 -27.89 -10.14
N VAL A 338 -8.45 -27.65 -9.36
CA VAL A 338 -7.05 -27.68 -9.81
C VAL A 338 -6.33 -28.82 -9.10
N ASN A 339 -5.67 -29.67 -9.86
CA ASN A 339 -4.80 -30.72 -9.36
C ASN A 339 -3.34 -30.28 -9.41
N PHE A 340 -2.60 -30.62 -8.35
CA PHE A 340 -1.15 -30.48 -8.27
C PHE A 340 -0.51 -31.87 -8.40
N PRO A 341 -0.05 -32.27 -9.60
CA PRO A 341 0.37 -33.65 -9.86
C PRO A 341 1.51 -34.14 -8.96
N LEU A 342 2.50 -33.26 -8.68
CA LEU A 342 3.65 -33.57 -7.84
C LEU A 342 3.26 -33.82 -6.37
N GLU A 343 2.26 -33.09 -5.86
CA GLU A 343 1.77 -33.21 -4.49
C GLU A 343 0.62 -34.22 -4.36
N LYS A 344 0.10 -34.72 -5.48
CA LYS A 344 -1.12 -35.58 -5.55
C LYS A 344 -2.31 -34.96 -4.83
N LYS A 345 -2.40 -33.63 -4.84
CA LYS A 345 -3.43 -32.85 -4.15
C LYS A 345 -4.35 -32.17 -5.16
N THR A 346 -5.64 -32.21 -4.89
CA THR A 346 -6.67 -31.48 -5.64
C THR A 346 -7.31 -30.46 -4.73
N ILE A 347 -7.50 -29.23 -5.22
CA ILE A 347 -8.16 -28.16 -4.50
C ILE A 347 -9.31 -27.58 -5.32
N THR A 348 -10.32 -27.05 -4.63
CA THR A 348 -11.31 -26.16 -5.22
C THR A 348 -10.81 -24.72 -5.12
N VAL A 349 -10.92 -23.98 -6.21
CA VAL A 349 -10.42 -22.61 -6.29
C VAL A 349 -11.52 -21.62 -5.95
N ASP A 350 -11.33 -20.84 -4.90
CA ASP A 350 -12.24 -19.76 -4.55
C ASP A 350 -11.95 -18.49 -5.35
N LYS A 351 -13.00 -17.69 -5.63
CA LYS A 351 -12.85 -16.36 -6.21
C LYS A 351 -12.11 -15.47 -5.22
N TYR A 352 -11.22 -14.62 -5.74
CA TYR A 352 -10.45 -13.64 -4.99
C TYR A 352 -10.96 -12.23 -5.28
N GLU A 353 -10.98 -11.38 -4.25
CA GLU A 353 -11.34 -9.98 -4.36
C GLU A 353 -10.10 -9.09 -4.38
N TRP A 354 -9.93 -8.32 -5.46
CA TRP A 354 -8.93 -7.25 -5.55
C TRP A 354 -9.58 -5.91 -5.30
N ASN A 355 -8.93 -5.07 -4.52
CA ASN A 355 -9.39 -3.74 -4.20
C ASN A 355 -8.59 -2.70 -4.99
N ASN A 356 -9.28 -1.82 -5.72
CA ASN A 356 -8.71 -0.57 -6.18
C ASN A 356 -8.83 0.44 -5.05
N ILE A 357 -7.71 0.83 -4.47
CA ILE A 357 -7.67 1.73 -3.32
C ILE A 357 -7.32 3.16 -3.71
N GLN A 358 -7.73 4.09 -2.88
CA GLN A 358 -7.28 5.47 -2.86
C GLN A 358 -6.92 5.83 -1.44
N TYR A 359 -5.85 6.61 -1.27
CA TYR A 359 -5.54 7.16 0.04
C TYR A 359 -6.49 8.32 0.37
N ALA A 360 -6.96 8.34 1.61
CA ALA A 360 -7.79 9.39 2.19
C ALA A 360 -7.21 9.82 3.54
N LEU A 361 -7.60 10.98 4.04
CA LEU A 361 -7.24 11.42 5.37
C LEU A 361 -8.44 11.21 6.29
N ASP A 362 -8.24 10.54 7.44
CA ASP A 362 -9.24 10.48 8.50
C ASP A 362 -9.30 11.84 9.22
N PRO A 363 -10.44 12.53 9.18
CA PRO A 363 -10.55 13.86 9.77
C PRO A 363 -10.43 13.88 11.30
N SER A 364 -10.65 12.73 11.95
CA SER A 364 -10.62 12.63 13.42
C SER A 364 -9.22 12.38 13.98
N THR A 365 -8.42 11.59 13.25
CA THR A 365 -7.07 11.20 13.66
C THR A 365 -5.97 11.90 12.88
N GLY A 366 -6.29 12.47 11.70
CA GLY A 366 -5.31 13.01 10.75
C GLY A 366 -4.45 11.91 10.10
N GLU A 367 -4.82 10.63 10.26
CA GLU A 367 -4.10 9.51 9.66
C GLU A 367 -4.47 9.33 8.18
N VAL A 368 -3.49 8.92 7.39
CA VAL A 368 -3.71 8.50 6.00
C VAL A 368 -4.26 7.08 6.01
N GLU A 369 -5.45 6.90 5.45
CA GLU A 369 -6.16 5.63 5.38
C GLU A 369 -6.36 5.19 3.94
N GLU A 370 -6.49 3.87 3.74
CA GLU A 370 -6.87 3.28 2.47
C GLU A 370 -8.39 3.23 2.33
N LYS A 371 -8.92 3.79 1.23
CA LYS A 371 -10.34 3.74 0.89
C LYS A 371 -10.53 2.97 -0.40
N THR A 372 -11.32 1.90 -0.37
CA THR A 372 -11.66 1.15 -1.57
C THR A 372 -12.57 1.98 -2.49
N LEU A 373 -12.15 2.15 -3.75
CA LEU A 373 -12.91 2.83 -4.81
C LEU A 373 -13.78 1.85 -5.59
N GLY A 374 -13.31 0.62 -5.74
CA GLY A 374 -14.01 -0.44 -6.44
C GLY A 374 -13.32 -1.78 -6.20
N THR A 375 -14.03 -2.85 -6.52
CA THR A 375 -13.54 -4.21 -6.36
C THR A 375 -13.63 -4.98 -7.67
N PHE A 376 -12.71 -5.89 -7.87
CA PHE A 376 -12.68 -6.85 -8.96
C PHE A 376 -12.65 -8.25 -8.34
N VAL A 377 -13.70 -9.04 -8.55
CA VAL A 377 -13.83 -10.40 -8.02
C VAL A 377 -13.72 -11.40 -9.14
N HIS A 378 -12.76 -12.30 -9.06
CA HIS A 378 -12.55 -13.34 -10.06
C HIS A 378 -11.72 -14.50 -9.51
N TYR A 379 -11.63 -15.60 -10.25
CA TYR A 379 -10.69 -16.67 -9.93
C TYR A 379 -9.26 -16.17 -10.09
N PRO A 380 -8.35 -16.40 -9.12
CA PRO A 380 -6.97 -15.91 -9.16
C PRO A 380 -6.07 -16.81 -10.04
N LEU A 381 -6.54 -17.12 -11.23
CA LEU A 381 -5.91 -18.05 -12.18
C LEU A 381 -5.54 -17.36 -13.48
N LYS A 382 -4.43 -17.81 -14.08
CA LYS A 382 -4.02 -17.49 -15.46
C LYS A 382 -3.56 -18.77 -16.16
N LEU A 383 -3.71 -18.81 -17.50
CA LEU A 383 -3.03 -19.83 -18.31
C LEU A 383 -1.52 -19.74 -18.11
N ALA A 384 -0.85 -20.86 -17.97
CA ALA A 384 0.53 -20.94 -17.52
C ALA A 384 1.47 -21.78 -18.40
N TRP A 385 1.19 -21.95 -19.69
CA TRP A 385 2.20 -22.48 -20.61
C TRP A 385 3.27 -21.46 -20.97
N ALA A 386 2.91 -20.17 -20.94
CA ALA A 386 3.87 -19.09 -21.12
C ALA A 386 3.49 -17.82 -20.35
N ILE A 387 4.52 -17.10 -19.91
CA ILE A 387 4.40 -15.77 -19.27
C ILE A 387 5.59 -14.92 -19.73
N THR A 388 5.47 -13.60 -19.72
CA THR A 388 6.64 -12.77 -19.99
C THR A 388 7.56 -12.66 -18.79
N VAL A 389 8.87 -12.49 -19.05
CA VAL A 389 9.88 -12.23 -18.01
C VAL A 389 9.45 -11.07 -17.09
N HIS A 390 8.86 -10.00 -17.67
CA HIS A 390 8.33 -8.87 -16.90
C HIS A 390 7.19 -9.26 -15.95
N LYS A 391 6.21 -10.01 -16.44
CA LYS A 391 5.06 -10.46 -15.63
C LYS A 391 5.43 -11.56 -14.64
N SER A 392 6.56 -12.26 -14.84
CA SER A 392 7.08 -13.26 -13.92
C SER A 392 7.80 -12.66 -12.71
N GLN A 393 7.98 -11.34 -12.68
CA GLN A 393 8.61 -10.65 -11.57
C GLN A 393 7.84 -10.91 -10.24
N GLY A 394 8.56 -11.25 -9.18
CA GLY A 394 7.95 -11.67 -7.92
C GLY A 394 7.49 -13.13 -7.85
N LEU A 395 7.33 -13.83 -8.99
CA LEU A 395 6.93 -15.24 -9.03
C LEU A 395 8.12 -16.18 -8.85
N THR A 396 7.82 -17.46 -8.55
CA THR A 396 8.82 -18.54 -8.43
C THR A 396 8.28 -19.78 -9.11
N PHE A 397 9.12 -20.42 -9.91
CA PHE A 397 8.77 -21.63 -10.66
C PHE A 397 9.70 -22.77 -10.31
N GLU A 398 9.16 -23.98 -10.28
CA GLU A 398 9.95 -25.21 -10.15
C GLU A 398 10.62 -25.56 -11.49
N LYS A 399 9.90 -25.35 -12.61
CA LYS A 399 10.39 -25.68 -13.96
C LYS A 399 10.09 -24.53 -14.93
N ALA A 400 11.08 -24.13 -15.71
CA ALA A 400 10.89 -23.11 -16.75
C ALA A 400 11.72 -23.37 -18.01
N VAL A 401 11.15 -22.95 -19.15
CA VAL A 401 11.79 -22.98 -20.46
C VAL A 401 12.17 -21.56 -20.86
N LEU A 402 13.41 -21.36 -21.29
CA LEU A 402 13.94 -20.08 -21.72
C LEU A 402 14.40 -20.15 -23.19
N ASP A 403 13.86 -19.26 -24.04
CA ASP A 403 14.42 -18.97 -25.35
C ASP A 403 15.35 -17.77 -25.29
N VAL A 404 16.62 -18.03 -25.08
CA VAL A 404 17.67 -17.01 -24.92
C VAL A 404 18.12 -16.39 -26.25
N SER A 405 17.59 -16.83 -27.40
CA SER A 405 17.96 -16.32 -28.73
C SER A 405 17.30 -14.98 -29.07
N LYS A 406 16.22 -14.64 -28.40
CA LYS A 406 15.48 -13.39 -28.60
C LYS A 406 15.96 -12.34 -27.63
N VAL A 407 17.09 -11.72 -27.94
CA VAL A 407 17.68 -10.51 -27.34
C VAL A 407 17.31 -10.31 -25.86
N PHE A 408 18.18 -10.76 -24.98
CA PHE A 408 18.13 -10.34 -23.59
C PHE A 408 18.75 -8.94 -23.47
N VAL A 409 17.95 -7.99 -23.05
CA VAL A 409 18.46 -6.72 -22.53
C VAL A 409 19.23 -7.04 -21.24
N ALA A 410 20.26 -6.25 -20.92
CA ALA A 410 21.01 -6.37 -19.67
C ALA A 410 20.05 -6.58 -18.48
N GLY A 411 20.34 -7.57 -17.62
CA GLY A 411 19.50 -7.93 -16.47
C GLY A 411 18.36 -8.94 -16.76
N GLN A 412 17.86 -9.07 -17.99
CA GLN A 412 16.74 -9.99 -18.26
C GLN A 412 17.11 -11.46 -18.03
N ALA A 413 18.34 -11.87 -18.35
CA ALA A 413 18.82 -13.23 -18.09
C ALA A 413 18.82 -13.54 -16.59
N TYR A 414 19.34 -12.63 -15.77
CA TYR A 414 19.30 -12.75 -14.31
C TYR A 414 17.86 -12.84 -13.79
N VAL A 415 16.97 -11.95 -14.27
CA VAL A 415 15.55 -11.96 -13.86
C VAL A 415 14.90 -13.30 -14.19
N ALA A 416 15.10 -13.80 -15.41
CA ALA A 416 14.50 -15.06 -15.86
C ALA A 416 15.02 -16.26 -15.06
N LEU A 417 16.34 -16.40 -14.94
CA LEU A 417 16.96 -17.49 -14.18
C LEU A 417 16.61 -17.41 -12.68
N SER A 418 16.59 -16.21 -12.09
CA SER A 418 16.23 -16.03 -10.67
C SER A 418 14.77 -16.38 -10.35
N ARG A 419 13.93 -16.69 -11.34
CA ARG A 419 12.57 -17.23 -11.12
C ARG A 419 12.59 -18.69 -10.71
N LEU A 420 13.62 -19.45 -11.08
CA LEU A 420 13.77 -20.86 -10.75
C LEU A 420 14.31 -21.07 -9.33
N ARG A 421 14.00 -22.23 -8.74
CA ARG A 421 14.54 -22.67 -7.45
C ARG A 421 15.87 -23.39 -7.58
N SER A 422 16.07 -24.15 -8.66
CA SER A 422 17.27 -24.93 -8.94
C SER A 422 17.50 -25.04 -10.44
N LEU A 423 18.67 -25.51 -10.83
CA LEU A 423 19.02 -25.82 -12.22
C LEU A 423 18.23 -27.01 -12.79
N ASP A 424 17.79 -27.96 -11.98
CA ASP A 424 17.08 -29.16 -12.44
C ASP A 424 15.78 -28.84 -13.19
N GLY A 425 15.16 -27.71 -12.85
CA GLY A 425 13.97 -27.22 -13.54
C GLY A 425 14.23 -26.38 -14.80
N LEU A 426 15.50 -26.14 -15.16
CA LEU A 426 15.87 -25.29 -16.29
C LEU A 426 15.87 -26.08 -17.61
N VAL A 427 15.24 -25.50 -18.63
CA VAL A 427 15.41 -25.88 -20.02
C VAL A 427 15.75 -24.67 -20.87
N LEU A 428 16.84 -24.73 -21.58
CA LEU A 428 17.25 -23.72 -22.57
C LEU A 428 16.94 -24.25 -23.98
N LEU A 429 16.21 -23.47 -24.78
CA LEU A 429 15.96 -23.86 -26.18
C LEU A 429 17.18 -23.61 -27.07
N LYS A 430 18.09 -22.73 -26.68
CA LYS A 430 19.35 -22.42 -27.38
C LYS A 430 20.48 -22.15 -26.39
N PRO A 431 21.74 -22.37 -26.81
CA PRO A 431 22.88 -22.07 -25.96
C PRO A 431 22.96 -20.61 -25.57
N ILE A 432 23.35 -20.37 -24.31
CA ILE A 432 23.70 -19.02 -23.80
C ILE A 432 25.12 -18.69 -24.29
N SER A 433 25.32 -17.46 -24.76
CA SER A 433 26.64 -16.91 -25.07
C SER A 433 27.03 -15.83 -24.07
N MET A 434 28.35 -15.63 -23.91
CA MET A 434 28.90 -14.57 -23.03
C MET A 434 28.47 -13.16 -23.45
N ASN A 435 28.23 -12.96 -24.75
CA ASN A 435 27.83 -11.68 -25.32
C ASN A 435 26.36 -11.40 -24.97
N GLY A 436 26.11 -10.33 -24.23
CA GLY A 436 24.75 -9.91 -23.83
C GLY A 436 24.38 -10.22 -22.36
N LEU A 437 25.27 -10.84 -21.59
CA LEU A 437 25.08 -11.09 -20.16
C LEU A 437 25.61 -9.96 -19.24
N SER A 438 26.10 -8.86 -19.83
CA SER A 438 26.65 -7.74 -19.04
C SER A 438 25.53 -6.84 -18.47
N ASN A 439 25.73 -6.38 -17.23
CA ASN A 439 24.90 -5.37 -16.60
C ASN A 439 25.37 -3.94 -16.98
N ASP A 440 24.46 -2.96 -16.81
CA ASP A 440 24.77 -1.56 -17.07
C ASP A 440 25.90 -1.07 -16.12
N PRO A 441 26.97 -0.46 -16.64
CA PRO A 441 28.05 0.08 -15.82
C PRO A 441 27.60 1.11 -14.77
N ASN A 442 26.54 1.90 -15.05
CA ASN A 442 25.97 2.83 -14.09
C ASN A 442 25.43 2.11 -12.86
N VAL A 443 24.72 0.99 -13.05
CA VAL A 443 24.19 0.17 -11.96
C VAL A 443 25.33 -0.44 -11.14
N VAL A 444 26.33 -0.99 -11.80
CA VAL A 444 27.51 -1.58 -11.12
C VAL A 444 28.26 -0.52 -10.29
N ASN A 445 28.41 0.69 -10.81
CA ASN A 445 29.07 1.77 -10.07
C ASN A 445 28.22 2.26 -8.90
N TYR A 446 26.90 2.37 -9.07
CA TYR A 446 26.01 2.75 -7.98
C TYR A 446 25.99 1.70 -6.86
N ALA A 447 26.10 0.41 -7.19
CA ALA A 447 26.15 -0.66 -6.20
C ALA A 447 27.38 -0.57 -5.26
N LYS A 448 28.45 0.11 -5.66
CA LYS A 448 29.63 0.37 -4.80
C LYS A 448 29.36 1.34 -3.66
N THR A 449 28.24 2.07 -3.68
CA THR A 449 27.84 3.00 -2.61
C THR A 449 27.15 2.30 -1.44
N LYS A 450 27.08 0.97 -1.45
CA LYS A 450 26.56 0.15 -0.35
C LYS A 450 27.28 0.50 0.96
N VAL A 451 26.48 0.67 2.01
CA VAL A 451 26.96 1.04 3.35
C VAL A 451 27.11 -0.23 4.21
N SER A 452 28.21 -0.34 4.97
CA SER A 452 28.40 -1.45 5.91
C SER A 452 27.60 -1.26 7.21
N SER A 453 27.39 -2.34 7.97
CA SER A 453 26.65 -2.31 9.25
C SER A 453 27.28 -1.35 10.26
N GLU A 454 28.61 -1.28 10.32
CA GLU A 454 29.34 -0.41 11.24
C GLU A 454 29.06 1.08 10.92
N VAL A 455 29.03 1.44 9.64
CA VAL A 455 28.72 2.82 9.20
C VAL A 455 27.25 3.14 9.43
N LEU A 456 26.35 2.17 9.27
CA LEU A 456 24.93 2.37 9.58
C LEU A 456 24.72 2.64 11.07
N GLU A 457 25.40 1.89 11.95
CA GLU A 457 25.31 2.08 13.40
C GLU A 457 25.83 3.47 13.82
N ASP A 458 27.00 3.87 13.32
CA ASP A 458 27.60 5.19 13.58
C ASP A 458 26.67 6.34 13.15
N GLN A 459 26.08 6.24 11.95
CA GLN A 459 25.19 7.28 11.42
C GLN A 459 23.83 7.35 12.11
N LEU A 460 23.36 6.25 12.70
CA LEU A 460 22.01 6.18 13.25
C LEU A 460 21.82 7.13 14.43
N GLY A 461 22.77 7.18 15.36
CA GLY A 461 22.66 8.02 16.56
C GLY A 461 22.52 9.52 16.23
N GLY A 462 23.43 10.02 15.39
CA GLY A 462 23.37 11.43 14.95
C GLY A 462 22.12 11.76 14.15
N SER A 463 21.70 10.84 13.26
CA SER A 463 20.47 11.00 12.47
C SER A 463 19.21 10.98 13.33
N THR A 464 19.16 10.15 14.37
CA THR A 464 18.06 10.07 15.34
C THR A 464 17.94 11.38 16.14
N ASN A 465 19.05 11.93 16.63
CA ASN A 465 19.04 13.20 17.35
C ASN A 465 18.56 14.34 16.46
N LYS A 466 19.03 14.38 15.21
CA LYS A 466 18.56 15.39 14.23
C LYS A 466 17.05 15.23 13.96
N PHE A 467 16.59 14.02 13.74
CA PHE A 467 15.16 13.75 13.52
C PHE A 467 14.31 14.22 14.71
N LEU A 468 14.69 13.83 15.94
CA LEU A 468 13.97 14.25 17.13
C LEU A 468 13.95 15.79 17.28
N TYR A 469 15.07 16.44 17.02
CA TYR A 469 15.16 17.90 17.04
C TYR A 469 14.19 18.53 16.02
N ASP A 470 14.20 18.06 14.78
CA ASP A 470 13.34 18.58 13.72
C ASP A 470 11.85 18.38 14.06
N GLU A 471 11.47 17.22 14.58
CA GLU A 471 10.10 16.93 15.04
C GLU A 471 9.67 17.83 16.21
N LEU A 472 10.56 18.04 17.19
CA LEU A 472 10.29 18.91 18.32
C LEU A 472 10.14 20.37 17.87
N VAL A 473 11.04 20.89 17.03
CA VAL A 473 10.96 22.27 16.53
C VAL A 473 9.64 22.50 15.78
N GLN A 474 9.22 21.55 14.97
CA GLN A 474 7.94 21.63 14.25
C GLN A 474 6.73 21.49 15.18
N ALA A 475 6.81 20.65 16.23
CA ALA A 475 5.71 20.46 17.18
C ALA A 475 5.45 21.69 18.04
N TYR A 476 6.48 22.51 18.27
CA TYR A 476 6.37 23.78 19.02
C TYR A 476 6.35 25.00 18.10
N ASP A 477 5.96 24.83 16.82
CA ASP A 477 5.70 25.93 15.88
C ASP A 477 4.25 25.86 15.36
N TRP A 478 3.41 26.75 15.85
CA TRP A 478 2.01 26.87 15.43
C TRP A 478 1.65 28.28 14.94
N ILE A 479 2.60 28.90 14.22
CA ILE A 479 2.36 30.24 13.64
C ILE A 479 1.17 30.23 12.68
N ASP A 480 1.02 29.15 11.88
CA ASP A 480 -0.08 29.01 10.94
C ASP A 480 -1.43 28.87 11.66
N LEU A 481 -1.46 28.12 12.76
CA LEU A 481 -2.64 28.01 13.62
C LEU A 481 -3.02 29.40 14.17
N LEU A 482 -2.05 30.17 14.69
CA LEU A 482 -2.31 31.54 15.19
C LEU A 482 -2.83 32.45 14.07
N ASN A 483 -2.27 32.37 12.87
CA ASN A 483 -2.70 33.17 11.72
C ASN A 483 -4.14 32.80 11.30
N ALA A 484 -4.51 31.52 11.32
CA ALA A 484 -5.87 31.08 11.07
C ALA A 484 -6.85 31.63 12.10
N TRP A 485 -6.50 31.55 13.40
CA TRP A 485 -7.33 32.12 14.49
C TRP A 485 -7.49 33.64 14.39
N ARG A 486 -6.41 34.37 14.05
CA ARG A 486 -6.46 35.82 13.83
C ARG A 486 -7.31 36.21 12.63
N SER A 487 -7.18 35.47 11.53
CA SER A 487 -7.98 35.69 10.33
C SER A 487 -9.48 35.48 10.63
N HIS A 488 -9.79 34.43 11.39
CA HIS A 488 -11.15 34.16 11.83
C HIS A 488 -11.66 35.29 12.79
N GLU A 489 -10.86 35.69 13.79
CA GLU A 489 -11.18 36.79 14.70
C GLU A 489 -11.46 38.11 13.95
N ALA A 490 -10.67 38.41 12.90
CA ALA A 490 -10.88 39.62 12.10
C ALA A 490 -12.26 39.64 11.44
N GLY A 491 -12.79 38.47 11.03
CA GLY A 491 -14.13 38.36 10.50
C GLY A 491 -15.28 38.78 11.43
N TYR A 492 -15.02 38.84 12.73
CA TYR A 492 -16.03 39.32 13.73
C TYR A 492 -16.13 40.85 13.81
N LYS A 493 -15.07 41.57 13.38
CA LYS A 493 -15.04 43.04 13.46
C LYS A 493 -16.06 43.70 12.53
N SER A 494 -16.34 43.10 11.40
CA SER A 494 -17.30 43.58 10.39
C SER A 494 -18.75 43.18 10.70
N GLN A 495 -18.99 42.40 11.75
CA GLN A 495 -20.32 41.86 12.08
C GLN A 495 -21.04 42.72 13.11
N GLY A 496 -22.33 43.00 12.87
CA GLY A 496 -23.16 43.72 13.82
C GLY A 496 -23.32 42.96 15.15
N ALA A 497 -23.50 43.68 16.26
CA ALA A 497 -23.65 43.13 17.61
C ALA A 497 -24.81 42.10 17.75
N LYS A 498 -25.81 42.16 16.88
CA LYS A 498 -26.96 41.25 16.87
C LYS A 498 -26.65 39.92 16.17
N SER A 499 -25.61 39.84 15.33
CA SER A 499 -25.21 38.60 14.65
C SER A 499 -24.67 37.60 15.64
N GLN A 500 -24.72 36.26 15.27
CA GLN A 500 -24.15 35.23 16.13
C GLN A 500 -22.63 35.41 16.32
N LYS A 501 -21.89 35.82 15.28
CA LYS A 501 -20.48 36.18 15.42
C LYS A 501 -20.26 37.36 16.32
N GLY A 502 -21.05 38.46 16.16
CA GLY A 502 -20.96 39.65 17.00
C GLY A 502 -21.14 39.33 18.48
N LYS A 503 -22.12 38.49 18.83
CA LYS A 503 -22.36 38.05 20.24
C LYS A 503 -21.20 37.24 20.83
N ASN A 504 -20.40 36.54 20.01
CA ASN A 504 -19.29 35.72 20.48
C ASN A 504 -17.91 36.38 20.30
N ARG A 505 -17.86 37.70 20.05
CA ARG A 505 -16.62 38.43 19.81
C ARG A 505 -15.63 38.35 20.99
N SER A 506 -16.10 38.54 22.22
CA SER A 506 -15.25 38.45 23.42
C SER A 506 -14.64 37.06 23.58
N TRP A 507 -15.42 36.01 23.31
CA TRP A 507 -14.96 34.64 23.39
C TRP A 507 -13.81 34.36 22.37
N ILE A 508 -13.98 34.69 21.08
CA ILE A 508 -12.95 34.43 20.08
C ILE A 508 -11.67 35.24 20.37
N THR A 509 -11.80 36.51 20.80
CA THR A 509 -10.66 37.33 21.17
C THR A 509 -9.91 36.76 22.38
N GLN A 510 -10.61 36.21 23.37
CA GLN A 510 -9.98 35.54 24.51
C GLN A 510 -9.19 34.31 24.08
N GLN A 511 -9.77 33.44 23.24
CA GLN A 511 -9.08 32.25 22.74
C GLN A 511 -7.84 32.63 21.89
N ALA A 512 -7.97 33.62 21.01
CA ALA A 512 -6.86 34.15 20.22
C ALA A 512 -5.74 34.74 21.08
N GLN A 513 -6.07 35.40 22.19
CA GLN A 513 -5.10 35.94 23.13
C GLN A 513 -4.34 34.84 23.90
N ILE A 514 -5.04 33.78 24.33
CA ILE A 514 -4.40 32.62 24.97
C ILE A 514 -3.38 32.01 24.01
N LEU A 515 -3.79 31.72 22.75
CA LEU A 515 -2.90 31.17 21.75
C LEU A 515 -1.72 32.09 21.42
N LYS A 516 -1.96 33.40 21.28
CA LYS A 516 -0.89 34.39 21.08
C LYS A 516 0.10 34.40 22.26
N GLY A 517 -0.38 34.25 23.50
CA GLY A 517 0.45 34.20 24.69
C GLY A 517 1.41 33.00 24.73
N THR A 518 1.14 31.95 23.99
CA THR A 518 2.02 30.78 23.90
C THR A 518 3.21 30.97 22.95
N MET A 519 3.17 31.96 22.04
CA MET A 519 4.15 32.08 20.94
C MET A 519 5.57 32.42 21.42
N ASP A 520 5.70 33.38 22.34
CA ASP A 520 7.02 33.75 22.86
C ASP A 520 7.65 32.65 23.75
N PRO A 521 6.91 32.01 24.67
CA PRO A 521 7.39 30.82 25.36
C PRO A 521 7.81 29.69 24.38
N ALA A 522 7.03 29.42 23.35
CA ALA A 522 7.36 28.38 22.35
C ALA A 522 8.63 28.73 21.57
N ARG A 523 8.81 29.98 21.15
CA ARG A 523 10.03 30.46 20.52
C ARG A 523 11.25 30.30 21.42
N LYS A 524 11.14 30.68 22.70
CA LYS A 524 12.20 30.50 23.69
C LYS A 524 12.56 29.04 23.89
N PHE A 525 11.56 28.16 23.94
CA PHE A 525 11.78 26.72 24.06
C PHE A 525 12.45 26.12 22.80
N ARG A 526 12.05 26.54 21.59
CA ARG A 526 12.75 26.11 20.35
C ARG A 526 14.23 26.56 20.34
N ASN A 527 14.52 27.77 20.83
CA ASN A 527 15.92 28.23 20.97
C ASN A 527 16.68 27.41 22.01
N GLU A 528 16.03 26.99 23.09
CA GLU A 528 16.62 26.09 24.09
C GLU A 528 16.92 24.71 23.46
N LEU A 529 15.96 24.12 22.74
CA LEU A 529 16.16 22.87 21.99
C LEU A 529 17.34 22.97 21.03
N SER A 530 17.49 24.07 20.29
CA SER A 530 18.62 24.29 19.39
C SER A 530 19.96 24.19 20.13
N ARG A 531 20.05 24.71 21.36
CA ARG A 531 21.27 24.60 22.18
C ARG A 531 21.50 23.17 22.69
N VAL A 532 20.44 22.51 23.16
CA VAL A 532 20.52 21.12 23.68
C VAL A 532 20.99 20.15 22.60
N PHE A 533 20.50 20.32 21.38
CA PHE A 533 20.80 19.43 20.25
C PHE A 533 22.00 19.87 19.38
N SER A 534 22.67 20.98 19.71
CA SER A 534 23.83 21.44 18.97
C SER A 534 25.14 20.73 19.36
N VAL A 535 25.13 19.92 20.41
CA VAL A 535 26.32 19.18 20.89
C VAL A 535 26.36 17.78 20.30
N PRO A 536 27.55 17.22 20.02
CA PRO A 536 27.67 15.88 19.45
C PRO A 536 27.03 14.78 20.30
N ASN A 537 27.19 14.86 21.62
CA ASN A 537 26.60 13.92 22.58
C ASN A 537 25.47 14.61 23.34
N VAL A 538 24.26 14.45 22.85
CA VAL A 538 23.06 15.05 23.45
C VAL A 538 22.73 14.35 24.75
N ASP A 539 22.59 15.13 25.86
CA ASP A 539 22.03 14.62 27.11
C ASP A 539 20.52 14.39 26.94
N MET A 540 20.16 13.16 26.58
CA MET A 540 18.77 12.77 26.29
C MET A 540 17.89 12.78 27.55
N GLU A 541 18.45 12.55 28.74
CA GLU A 541 17.70 12.63 29.99
C GLU A 541 17.29 14.07 30.28
N HIS A 542 18.23 15.01 30.12
CA HIS A 542 17.96 16.44 30.22
C HIS A 542 16.94 16.89 29.19
N ALA A 543 17.13 16.51 27.91
CA ALA A 543 16.20 16.84 26.83
C ALA A 543 14.77 16.34 27.14
N MET A 544 14.63 15.10 27.60
CA MET A 544 13.34 14.52 27.98
C MET A 544 12.67 15.31 29.11
N LYS A 545 13.40 15.65 30.18
CA LYS A 545 12.86 16.45 31.30
C LYS A 545 12.34 17.80 30.80
N ARG A 546 13.05 18.49 29.91
CA ARG A 546 12.66 19.77 29.35
C ARG A 546 11.42 19.63 28.42
N VAL A 547 11.38 18.61 27.59
CA VAL A 547 10.21 18.33 26.70
C VAL A 547 8.96 18.03 27.53
N LEU A 548 9.07 17.20 28.58
CA LEU A 548 7.94 16.89 29.46
C LEU A 548 7.38 18.14 30.16
N ALA A 549 8.26 19.03 30.68
CA ALA A 549 7.84 20.29 31.29
C ALA A 549 7.15 21.20 30.27
N ALA A 550 7.71 21.36 29.08
CA ALA A 550 7.11 22.15 28.02
C ALA A 550 5.77 21.56 27.56
N TYR A 551 5.68 20.25 27.38
CA TYR A 551 4.44 19.54 27.04
C TYR A 551 3.35 19.84 28.08
N GLY A 552 3.62 19.72 29.38
CA GLY A 552 2.65 19.98 30.44
C GLY A 552 2.10 21.40 30.39
N TYR A 553 2.94 22.40 30.09
CA TYR A 553 2.53 23.80 29.97
C TYR A 553 1.67 24.05 28.72
N PHE A 554 2.18 23.67 27.52
CA PHE A 554 1.51 23.99 26.27
C PHE A 554 0.26 23.13 26.02
N PHE A 555 0.31 21.84 26.34
CA PHE A 555 -0.83 20.94 26.19
C PHE A 555 -2.04 21.43 26.98
N LYS A 556 -1.86 21.84 28.24
CA LYS A 556 -2.96 22.34 29.08
C LYS A 556 -3.67 23.53 28.44
N LEU A 557 -2.91 24.45 27.85
CA LEU A 557 -3.47 25.65 27.22
C LEU A 557 -4.23 25.31 25.93
N MET A 558 -3.62 24.49 25.06
CA MET A 558 -4.22 24.11 23.79
C MET A 558 -5.44 23.20 23.98
N ASP A 559 -5.38 22.26 24.92
CA ASP A 559 -6.51 21.40 25.29
C ASP A 559 -7.70 22.22 25.78
N GLY A 560 -7.42 23.26 26.57
CA GLY A 560 -8.44 24.22 27.02
C GLY A 560 -9.12 24.98 25.87
N ILE A 561 -8.33 25.43 24.87
CA ILE A 561 -8.87 26.09 23.67
C ILE A 561 -9.72 25.10 22.87
N LEU A 562 -9.26 23.84 22.69
CA LEU A 562 -10.01 22.81 21.99
C LEU A 562 -11.36 22.53 22.64
N VAL A 563 -11.38 22.28 23.93
CA VAL A 563 -12.63 22.06 24.70
C VAL A 563 -13.57 23.25 24.58
N SER A 564 -13.04 24.48 24.68
CA SER A 564 -13.82 25.72 24.52
C SER A 564 -14.41 25.82 23.10
N ASN A 565 -13.64 25.45 22.07
CA ASN A 565 -14.12 25.44 20.67
C ASN A 565 -15.23 24.42 20.48
N LEU A 566 -15.03 23.17 20.93
CA LEU A 566 -16.04 22.12 20.86
C LEU A 566 -17.35 22.51 21.58
N LYS A 567 -17.27 23.11 22.75
CA LYS A 567 -18.45 23.63 23.45
C LYS A 567 -19.16 24.72 22.65
N LYS A 568 -18.39 25.61 22.01
CA LYS A 568 -18.96 26.67 21.17
C LYS A 568 -19.66 26.12 19.94
N MET A 569 -19.07 25.14 19.29
CA MET A 569 -19.67 24.43 18.14
C MET A 569 -20.98 23.74 18.56
N ALA A 570 -20.99 23.06 19.70
CA ALA A 570 -22.19 22.44 20.26
C ALA A 570 -23.31 23.46 20.55
N GLU A 571 -22.98 24.62 21.12
CA GLU A 571 -23.95 25.74 21.37
C GLU A 571 -24.52 26.29 20.05
N LEU A 572 -23.71 26.36 18.99
CA LEU A 572 -24.13 26.89 17.69
C LEU A 572 -25.05 25.95 16.91
N GLN A 573 -24.90 24.64 17.08
CA GLN A 573 -25.79 23.66 16.42
C GLN A 573 -27.24 23.80 16.86
N GLN A 574 -27.51 24.32 18.07
CA GLN A 574 -28.86 24.57 18.56
C GLN A 574 -29.48 25.86 18.01
N LYS A 575 -28.75 26.66 17.23
CA LYS A 575 -29.18 27.97 16.76
C LYS A 575 -29.39 27.97 15.25
N ASN A 576 -30.45 28.63 14.81
CA ASN A 576 -30.70 28.80 13.39
C ASN A 576 -29.66 29.71 12.71
N ASN A 577 -29.38 29.48 11.42
CA ASN A 577 -28.46 30.28 10.59
C ASN A 577 -27.01 30.33 11.09
N THR A 578 -26.51 29.24 11.69
CA THR A 578 -25.15 29.16 12.23
C THR A 578 -24.24 28.21 11.43
N LYS A 579 -24.75 27.60 10.35
CA LYS A 579 -24.01 26.57 9.59
C LYS A 579 -22.64 27.04 9.11
N GLN A 580 -22.57 28.18 8.43
CA GLN A 580 -21.30 28.73 7.93
C GLN A 580 -20.34 29.04 9.08
N TYR A 581 -20.87 29.59 10.19
CA TYR A 581 -20.05 29.89 11.37
C TYR A 581 -19.50 28.62 12.01
N ASN A 582 -20.30 27.54 12.06
CA ASN A 582 -19.86 26.26 12.59
C ASN A 582 -18.79 25.64 11.69
N GLU A 583 -18.95 25.68 10.36
CA GLU A 583 -17.95 25.21 9.38
C GLU A 583 -16.58 25.93 9.56
N GLU A 584 -16.58 27.24 9.85
CA GLU A 584 -15.35 27.98 10.11
C GLU A 584 -14.68 27.56 11.44
N LEU A 585 -15.46 27.21 12.47
CA LEU A 585 -14.93 26.69 13.74
C LEU A 585 -14.42 25.25 13.58
N GLU A 586 -15.03 24.45 12.71
CA GLU A 586 -14.55 23.12 12.34
C GLU A 586 -13.17 23.18 11.68
N ASP A 587 -12.93 24.15 10.79
CA ASP A 587 -11.61 24.36 10.17
C ASP A 587 -10.52 24.68 11.22
N LEU A 588 -10.86 25.54 12.21
CA LEU A 588 -9.94 25.85 13.31
C LEU A 588 -9.70 24.66 14.24
N ASP A 589 -10.74 23.85 14.46
CA ASP A 589 -10.69 22.66 15.27
C ASP A 589 -9.75 21.60 14.71
N VAL A 590 -9.75 21.41 13.39
CA VAL A 590 -8.81 20.51 12.70
C VAL A 590 -7.37 20.94 12.95
N LEU A 591 -7.03 22.20 12.68
CA LEU A 591 -5.67 22.72 12.87
C LEU A 591 -5.20 22.63 14.33
N LEU A 592 -6.09 22.91 15.27
CA LEU A 592 -5.77 22.82 16.70
C LEU A 592 -5.57 21.37 17.15
N THR A 593 -6.41 20.46 16.64
CA THR A 593 -6.27 19.02 16.90
C THR A 593 -4.95 18.49 16.37
N GLU A 594 -4.57 18.85 15.15
CA GLU A 594 -3.27 18.47 14.54
C GLU A 594 -2.09 18.95 15.41
N ALA A 595 -2.11 20.22 15.87
CA ALA A 595 -1.07 20.75 16.73
C ALA A 595 -0.97 19.99 18.07
N ILE A 596 -2.10 19.67 18.69
CA ILE A 596 -2.14 18.91 19.95
C ILE A 596 -1.64 17.47 19.76
N LEU A 597 -2.07 16.79 18.70
CA LEU A 597 -1.62 15.43 18.38
C LEU A 597 -0.11 15.41 18.13
N LYS A 598 0.42 16.43 17.47
CA LYS A 598 1.86 16.56 17.24
C LYS A 598 2.65 16.73 18.54
N LEU A 599 2.17 17.54 19.48
CA LEU A 599 2.74 17.65 20.83
C LEU A 599 2.73 16.29 21.57
N LYS A 600 1.63 15.53 21.50
CA LYS A 600 1.53 14.21 22.13
C LYS A 600 2.51 13.21 21.52
N LYS A 601 2.56 13.13 20.18
CA LYS A 601 3.46 12.22 19.44
C LYS A 601 4.92 12.52 19.74
N THR A 602 5.34 13.80 19.72
CA THR A 602 6.73 14.18 19.98
C THR A 602 7.15 13.96 21.42
N ARG A 603 6.23 14.10 22.40
CA ARG A 603 6.48 13.66 23.77
C ARG A 603 6.80 12.17 23.84
N LEU A 604 5.92 11.31 23.29
CA LEU A 604 6.11 9.87 23.30
C LEU A 604 7.38 9.44 22.54
N LEU A 605 7.68 10.11 21.42
CA LEU A 605 8.91 9.90 20.66
C LEU A 605 10.16 10.21 21.51
N THR A 606 10.16 11.35 22.22
CA THR A 606 11.26 11.73 23.12
C THR A 606 11.45 10.73 24.24
N GLU A 607 10.35 10.31 24.88
CA GLU A 607 10.37 9.30 25.95
C GLU A 607 10.90 7.94 25.42
N ALA A 608 10.50 7.51 24.21
CA ALA A 608 10.97 6.27 23.63
C ALA A 608 12.47 6.31 23.31
N ILE A 609 12.96 7.39 22.69
CA ILE A 609 14.38 7.57 22.34
C ILE A 609 15.24 7.65 23.62
N ALA A 610 14.85 8.46 24.59
CA ALA A 610 15.61 8.64 25.82
C ALA A 610 15.71 7.36 26.66
N ASN A 611 14.70 6.48 26.59
CA ASN A 611 14.68 5.20 27.32
C ASN A 611 15.16 4.02 26.45
N GLY A 612 15.68 4.24 25.25
CA GLY A 612 16.13 3.18 24.34
C GLY A 612 15.04 2.19 23.90
N ARG A 613 13.77 2.62 23.92
CA ARG A 613 12.64 1.77 23.54
C ARG A 613 12.44 1.76 22.02
N SER A 614 11.90 0.67 21.51
CA SER A 614 11.50 0.58 20.10
C SER A 614 10.45 1.67 19.76
N ILE A 615 10.66 2.33 18.62
CA ILE A 615 9.74 3.35 18.09
C ILE A 615 8.80 2.68 17.08
N GLU A 616 7.71 2.15 17.59
CA GLU A 616 6.69 1.48 16.78
C GLU A 616 5.37 2.27 16.82
N ARG A 617 4.50 1.96 15.85
CA ARG A 617 3.17 2.54 15.75
C ARG A 617 2.36 2.38 17.04
N SER A 618 2.45 1.21 17.70
CA SER A 618 1.77 0.90 18.96
C SER A 618 2.17 1.85 20.10
N VAL A 619 3.43 2.33 20.10
CA VAL A 619 3.96 3.24 21.12
C VAL A 619 3.57 4.69 20.83
N ILE A 620 3.83 5.17 19.61
CA ILE A 620 3.63 6.57 19.24
C ILE A 620 2.15 6.88 18.96
N MET A 621 1.44 5.96 18.30
CA MET A 621 0.00 6.02 18.04
C MET A 621 -0.76 5.21 19.08
N SER A 622 -0.47 5.45 20.36
CA SER A 622 -1.16 4.80 21.48
C SER A 622 -2.68 5.08 21.47
N THR A 623 -3.44 4.28 22.20
CA THR A 623 -4.89 4.48 22.35
C THR A 623 -5.23 5.90 22.83
N GLU A 624 -4.37 6.47 23.70
CA GLU A 624 -4.51 7.86 24.17
C GLU A 624 -4.41 8.88 23.03
N VAL A 625 -3.51 8.66 22.06
CA VAL A 625 -3.33 9.54 20.90
C VAL A 625 -4.49 9.37 19.92
N ARG A 626 -4.83 8.13 19.57
CA ARG A 626 -5.89 7.83 18.58
C ARG A 626 -7.26 8.31 19.05
N ASN A 627 -7.60 8.06 20.31
CA ASN A 627 -8.92 8.35 20.85
C ASN A 627 -9.03 9.76 21.43
N TYR A 628 -7.93 10.54 21.44
CA TYR A 628 -7.89 11.85 22.09
C TYR A 628 -9.06 12.74 21.69
N LYS A 629 -9.28 12.95 20.40
CA LYS A 629 -10.34 13.79 19.87
C LYS A 629 -11.74 13.29 20.26
N MET A 630 -11.98 11.99 20.08
CA MET A 630 -13.26 11.35 20.41
C MET A 630 -13.57 11.47 21.91
N THR A 631 -12.58 11.23 22.76
CA THR A 631 -12.73 11.40 24.21
C THR A 631 -13.12 12.82 24.58
N LYS A 632 -12.55 13.85 23.92
CA LYS A 632 -12.92 15.25 24.17
C LYS A 632 -14.33 15.58 23.70
N ILE A 633 -14.74 15.05 22.55
CA ILE A 633 -16.11 15.19 22.04
C ILE A 633 -17.10 14.53 22.99
N GLU A 634 -16.84 13.32 23.46
CA GLU A 634 -17.71 12.61 24.41
C GLU A 634 -17.81 13.38 25.76
N MET A 635 -16.68 13.89 26.24
CA MET A 635 -16.68 14.71 27.46
C MET A 635 -17.59 15.95 27.31
N VAL A 636 -17.48 16.69 26.21
CA VAL A 636 -18.31 17.85 25.93
C VAL A 636 -19.78 17.45 25.75
N LYS A 637 -20.08 16.35 25.07
CA LYS A 637 -21.44 15.80 24.95
C LYS A 637 -22.07 15.53 26.31
N ASN A 638 -21.34 14.84 27.18
CA ASN A 638 -21.84 14.51 28.54
C ASN A 638 -22.08 15.77 29.41
N GLU A 639 -21.17 16.75 29.35
CA GLU A 639 -21.36 18.03 30.04
C GLU A 639 -22.58 18.80 29.52
N MET A 640 -22.81 18.80 28.21
CA MET A 640 -23.96 19.49 27.60
C MET A 640 -25.28 18.78 27.93
N ARG A 641 -25.31 17.44 27.91
CA ARG A 641 -26.48 16.65 28.34
C ARG A 641 -26.82 16.85 29.80
N ALA A 642 -25.82 16.94 30.66
CA ALA A 642 -26.04 17.25 32.10
C ALA A 642 -26.65 18.63 32.32
N LYS A 643 -26.39 19.59 31.42
CA LYS A 643 -26.96 20.95 31.50
C LYS A 643 -28.34 21.06 30.85
N ASN A 644 -28.66 20.22 29.87
CA ASN A 644 -29.92 20.22 29.12
C ASN A 644 -30.27 18.80 28.68
N SER A 645 -31.31 18.20 29.34
CA SER A 645 -31.73 16.81 29.12
C SER A 645 -32.33 16.54 27.71
N THR A 646 -32.68 17.56 26.95
CA THR A 646 -33.22 17.46 25.57
C THR A 646 -32.15 17.60 24.53
N PHE A 647 -30.86 17.58 24.91
CA PHE A 647 -29.74 17.77 23.99
C PHE A 647 -29.48 16.50 23.18
N ASP A 648 -29.92 16.49 21.91
CA ASP A 648 -29.56 15.48 20.94
C ASP A 648 -28.38 16.01 20.10
N PHE A 649 -27.24 15.33 20.23
CA PHE A 649 -26.04 15.67 19.49
C PHE A 649 -26.05 14.82 18.21
N ASP A 650 -26.27 15.47 17.08
CA ASP A 650 -26.26 14.78 15.78
C ASP A 650 -24.90 14.05 15.62
N THR A 651 -24.95 12.74 15.37
CA THR A 651 -23.76 11.89 15.19
C THR A 651 -22.94 12.29 13.97
N ASP A 652 -23.49 13.13 13.10
CA ASP A 652 -22.80 13.70 11.93
C ASP A 652 -21.74 14.75 12.27
N PHE A 653 -21.61 15.16 13.54
CA PHE A 653 -20.59 16.09 14.01
C PHE A 653 -19.14 15.58 13.85
N VAL A 654 -18.95 14.28 13.77
CA VAL A 654 -17.62 13.63 13.64
C VAL A 654 -17.28 13.30 12.18
N GLN A 655 -18.27 13.29 11.28
CA GLN A 655 -18.03 13.07 9.86
C GLN A 655 -17.88 14.43 9.15
N LEU A 656 -16.66 14.93 9.07
CA LEU A 656 -16.26 16.00 8.15
C LEU A 656 -16.48 15.53 6.70
N LYS A 657 -17.74 15.60 6.24
CA LYS A 657 -18.08 15.37 4.85
C LYS A 657 -17.62 16.57 4.06
N THR A 658 -16.60 16.40 3.24
CA THR A 658 -16.21 17.42 2.26
C THR A 658 -17.38 17.82 1.38
N LYS A 659 -17.42 19.06 0.89
CA LYS A 659 -18.51 19.58 0.00
C LYS A 659 -18.78 18.67 -1.20
N THR A 660 -17.79 17.90 -1.62
CA THR A 660 -17.88 16.93 -2.74
C THR A 660 -18.64 15.66 -2.32
N GLU A 661 -18.51 15.22 -1.07
CA GLU A 661 -19.22 14.05 -0.54
C GLU A 661 -20.71 14.33 -0.29
N LYS A 662 -21.04 15.55 0.13
CA LYS A 662 -22.47 15.98 0.28
C LYS A 662 -23.23 15.99 -1.05
N LYS A 663 -22.56 16.24 -2.18
CA LYS A 663 -23.18 16.14 -3.52
C LYS A 663 -23.27 14.70 -4.03
N GLN A 664 -22.37 13.81 -3.58
CA GLN A 664 -22.36 12.38 -3.96
C GLN A 664 -23.26 11.52 -3.06
N GLN A 665 -23.55 11.93 -1.82
CA GLN A 665 -24.44 11.19 -0.91
C GLN A 665 -25.94 11.35 -1.20
N ALA A 666 -26.34 12.33 -2.01
CA ALA A 666 -27.69 12.33 -2.59
C ALA A 666 -27.88 11.17 -3.60
N SER A 667 -26.81 10.43 -3.95
CA SER A 667 -26.81 9.33 -4.90
C SER A 667 -26.02 8.07 -4.47
N LYS A 668 -25.47 7.98 -3.24
CA LYS A 668 -24.69 6.78 -2.82
C LYS A 668 -24.94 6.37 -1.38
N LYS A 669 -25.50 5.18 -1.19
CA LYS A 669 -25.53 4.40 0.03
C LYS A 669 -24.13 3.93 0.44
N LYS A 670 -23.89 3.84 1.75
CA LYS A 670 -22.77 3.34 2.55
C LYS A 670 -21.73 2.45 1.84
N THR A 671 -20.43 2.78 2.00
CA THR A 671 -19.30 1.91 1.64
C THR A 671 -18.55 1.46 2.90
N GLY A 672 -18.91 0.30 3.40
CA GLY A 672 -18.03 -0.58 4.20
C GLY A 672 -17.24 -1.51 3.26
N THR A 673 -16.35 -2.37 3.79
CA THR A 673 -15.78 -3.47 2.99
C THR A 673 -16.94 -4.25 2.37
N THR A 674 -16.71 -4.99 1.29
CA THR A 674 -17.78 -5.77 0.66
C THR A 674 -18.43 -6.74 1.66
N TYR A 675 -17.66 -7.24 2.63
CA TYR A 675 -18.16 -8.08 3.73
C TYR A 675 -18.98 -7.29 4.76
N ASP A 676 -18.52 -6.08 5.13
CA ASP A 676 -19.26 -5.23 6.07
C ASP A 676 -20.59 -4.75 5.47
N THR A 677 -20.62 -4.51 4.17
CA THR A 677 -21.86 -4.22 3.45
C THR A 677 -22.80 -5.42 3.46
N THR A 678 -22.31 -6.65 3.18
CA THR A 678 -23.13 -7.87 3.28
C THR A 678 -23.62 -8.07 4.71
N LEU A 679 -22.74 -7.94 5.71
CA LEU A 679 -23.09 -8.06 7.12
C LEU A 679 -24.21 -7.11 7.53
N GLN A 680 -24.11 -5.84 7.09
CA GLN A 680 -25.13 -4.84 7.40
C GLN A 680 -26.47 -5.19 6.75
N MET A 681 -26.45 -5.61 5.48
CA MET A 681 -27.67 -5.98 4.76
C MET A 681 -28.35 -7.24 5.35
N VAL A 682 -27.56 -8.23 5.81
CA VAL A 682 -28.12 -9.40 6.54
C VAL A 682 -28.72 -8.94 7.88
N LYS A 683 -28.05 -8.05 8.63
CA LYS A 683 -28.58 -7.47 9.87
C LYS A 683 -29.82 -6.61 9.66
N ASP A 684 -29.96 -5.99 8.48
CA ASP A 684 -31.15 -5.26 8.06
C ASP A 684 -32.30 -6.21 7.63
N GLY A 685 -32.09 -7.53 7.69
CA GLY A 685 -33.10 -8.57 7.45
C GLY A 685 -33.28 -8.96 5.98
N LEU A 686 -32.34 -8.61 5.08
CA LEU A 686 -32.41 -9.02 3.68
C LEU A 686 -31.89 -10.46 3.49
N SER A 687 -32.58 -11.23 2.64
CA SER A 687 -32.12 -12.57 2.25
C SER A 687 -30.90 -12.52 1.32
N ILE A 688 -30.15 -13.62 1.24
CA ILE A 688 -29.00 -13.76 0.33
C ILE A 688 -29.38 -13.40 -1.10
N GLU A 689 -30.57 -13.77 -1.55
CA GLU A 689 -31.07 -13.45 -2.90
C GLU A 689 -31.36 -11.97 -3.09
N GLN A 690 -31.95 -11.32 -2.11
CA GLN A 690 -32.21 -9.88 -2.13
C GLN A 690 -30.92 -9.09 -2.12
N ILE A 691 -29.95 -9.51 -1.29
CA ILE A 691 -28.61 -8.91 -1.22
C ILE A 691 -27.88 -9.07 -2.56
N ALA A 692 -27.93 -10.26 -3.17
CA ALA A 692 -27.33 -10.53 -4.46
C ALA A 692 -27.90 -9.59 -5.55
N ASN A 693 -29.22 -9.46 -5.62
CA ASN A 693 -29.87 -8.56 -6.58
C ASN A 693 -29.56 -7.08 -6.33
N GLU A 694 -29.59 -6.62 -5.07
CA GLU A 694 -29.33 -5.20 -4.73
C GLU A 694 -27.87 -4.81 -4.97
N ARG A 695 -26.94 -5.76 -4.75
CA ARG A 695 -25.51 -5.56 -4.95
C ARG A 695 -25.03 -5.91 -6.36
N GLN A 696 -25.88 -6.45 -7.21
CA GLN A 696 -25.55 -6.95 -8.56
C GLN A 696 -24.39 -7.97 -8.53
N LEU A 697 -24.43 -8.88 -7.55
CA LEU A 697 -23.50 -9.99 -7.36
C LEU A 697 -24.23 -11.34 -7.49
N SER A 698 -23.50 -12.43 -7.75
CA SER A 698 -24.11 -13.76 -7.75
C SER A 698 -24.53 -14.19 -6.34
N LYS A 699 -25.54 -15.07 -6.22
CA LYS A 699 -25.93 -15.68 -4.94
C LYS A 699 -24.75 -16.39 -4.29
N GLY A 700 -23.94 -17.13 -5.08
CA GLY A 700 -22.75 -17.84 -4.60
C GLY A 700 -21.70 -16.90 -4.00
N THR A 701 -21.53 -15.70 -4.55
CA THR A 701 -20.63 -14.68 -4.00
C THR A 701 -21.13 -14.19 -2.63
N ILE A 702 -22.44 -13.90 -2.50
CA ILE A 702 -23.02 -13.48 -1.20
C ILE A 702 -22.98 -14.62 -0.20
N SER A 703 -23.26 -15.85 -0.60
CA SER A 703 -23.13 -17.05 0.26
C SER A 703 -21.69 -17.22 0.76
N THR A 704 -20.69 -17.00 -0.08
CA THR A 704 -19.28 -17.02 0.31
C THR A 704 -18.94 -15.89 1.31
N HIS A 705 -19.51 -14.69 1.13
CA HIS A 705 -19.38 -13.61 2.11
C HIS A 705 -19.97 -14.01 3.46
N CYS A 706 -21.18 -14.57 3.46
CA CYS A 706 -21.86 -15.02 4.70
C CYS A 706 -21.09 -16.16 5.39
N ALA A 707 -20.60 -17.15 4.65
CA ALA A 707 -19.80 -18.24 5.18
C ALA A 707 -18.51 -17.72 5.86
N ARG A 708 -17.85 -16.73 5.25
CA ARG A 708 -16.68 -16.10 5.85
C ARG A 708 -17.00 -15.27 7.09
N LEU A 709 -18.14 -14.57 7.09
CA LEU A 709 -18.60 -13.80 8.26
C LEU A 709 -18.98 -14.72 9.42
N ILE A 710 -19.54 -15.90 9.15
CA ILE A 710 -19.81 -16.95 10.15
C ILE A 710 -18.48 -17.44 10.75
N LYS A 711 -17.50 -17.82 9.93
CA LYS A 711 -16.16 -18.24 10.40
C LYS A 711 -15.42 -17.16 11.21
N LEU A 712 -15.78 -15.89 11.05
CA LEU A 712 -15.23 -14.75 11.82
C LEU A 712 -16.08 -14.39 13.04
N GLU A 713 -17.08 -15.20 13.39
CA GLU A 713 -18.02 -14.98 14.51
C GLU A 713 -18.77 -13.63 14.44
N LYS A 714 -18.92 -13.06 13.24
CA LYS A 714 -19.62 -11.79 13.02
C LYS A 714 -21.09 -11.97 12.61
N LEU A 715 -21.45 -13.18 12.19
CA LEU A 715 -22.76 -13.57 11.71
C LEU A 715 -23.07 -14.97 12.24
N GLU A 716 -24.31 -15.22 12.65
CA GLU A 716 -24.77 -16.56 13.01
C GLU A 716 -25.42 -17.27 11.81
N LEU A 717 -25.34 -18.60 11.75
CA LEU A 717 -26.00 -19.38 10.71
C LEU A 717 -27.52 -19.12 10.69
N SER A 718 -28.10 -18.83 11.84
CA SER A 718 -29.50 -18.43 12.01
C SER A 718 -29.92 -17.18 11.27
N ASP A 719 -29.00 -16.29 11.00
CA ASP A 719 -29.26 -15.02 10.31
C ASP A 719 -29.45 -15.18 8.78
N VAL A 720 -28.96 -16.31 8.23
CA VAL A 720 -28.90 -16.53 6.78
C VAL A 720 -29.54 -17.87 6.34
N MET A 721 -29.97 -18.71 7.27
CA MET A 721 -30.54 -20.03 6.97
C MET A 721 -31.74 -20.36 7.87
N GLU A 722 -32.82 -20.83 7.26
CA GLU A 722 -34.07 -21.19 7.96
C GLU A 722 -33.87 -22.37 8.91
N GLY A 723 -34.61 -22.39 10.03
CA GLY A 723 -34.48 -23.39 11.09
C GLY A 723 -34.72 -24.83 10.62
N LYS A 724 -35.68 -25.05 9.70
CA LYS A 724 -35.97 -26.38 9.15
C LYS A 724 -34.77 -26.88 8.31
N MET A 725 -34.18 -26.05 7.51
CA MET A 725 -33.03 -26.38 6.68
C MET A 725 -31.78 -26.67 7.54
N ARG A 726 -31.61 -25.93 8.64
CA ARG A 726 -30.52 -26.18 9.61
C ARG A 726 -30.64 -27.56 10.26
N ASN A 727 -31.83 -27.96 10.65
CA ASN A 727 -32.07 -29.28 11.23
C ASN A 727 -31.82 -30.43 10.23
N ASP A 728 -32.32 -30.27 8.98
CA ASP A 728 -32.09 -31.24 7.90
C ASP A 728 -30.58 -31.37 7.56
N LEU A 729 -29.82 -30.28 7.67
CA LEU A 729 -28.36 -30.30 7.47
C LEU A 729 -27.61 -30.82 8.69
N SER A 730 -28.10 -30.59 9.92
CA SER A 730 -27.53 -31.17 11.14
C SER A 730 -27.45 -32.66 11.04
N ASP A 731 -28.60 -33.30 10.74
CA ASP A 731 -28.68 -34.75 10.60
C ASP A 731 -27.74 -35.30 9.52
N LEU A 732 -27.51 -34.52 8.49
CA LEU A 732 -26.61 -34.88 7.38
C LEU A 732 -25.12 -34.76 7.75
N PHE A 733 -24.77 -33.78 8.55
CA PHE A 733 -23.39 -33.52 8.95
C PHE A 733 -22.99 -34.31 10.22
N ASP A 734 -23.92 -34.90 10.96
CA ASP A 734 -23.62 -35.81 12.07
C ASP A 734 -22.84 -37.07 11.63
N ASP A 735 -23.09 -37.54 10.41
CA ASP A 735 -22.35 -38.63 9.77
C ASP A 735 -21.15 -38.18 8.92
N TYR A 736 -20.79 -36.89 8.93
CA TYR A 736 -19.72 -36.34 8.12
C TYR A 736 -18.36 -36.37 8.85
N ASP A 737 -17.45 -37.19 8.34
CA ASP A 737 -16.13 -37.47 8.92
C ASP A 737 -15.06 -36.41 8.61
N GLY A 738 -15.46 -35.23 8.09
CA GLY A 738 -14.53 -34.18 7.68
C GLY A 738 -13.89 -34.39 6.29
N GLY A 739 -14.36 -35.39 5.53
CA GLY A 739 -13.90 -35.68 4.19
C GLY A 739 -14.31 -34.63 3.11
N SER A 740 -14.23 -35.02 1.84
CA SER A 740 -14.60 -34.13 0.74
C SER A 740 -16.08 -33.78 0.73
N MET A 741 -16.40 -32.46 0.66
CA MET A 741 -17.78 -31.98 0.50
C MET A 741 -18.45 -32.51 -0.79
N SER A 742 -17.66 -32.90 -1.81
CA SER A 742 -18.18 -33.54 -3.02
C SER A 742 -18.85 -34.87 -2.72
N GLY A 743 -18.29 -35.68 -1.80
CA GLY A 743 -18.91 -36.92 -1.37
C GLY A 743 -20.22 -36.71 -0.61
N LEU A 744 -20.32 -35.64 0.16
CA LEU A 744 -21.56 -35.23 0.83
C LEU A 744 -22.62 -34.79 -0.19
N LYS A 745 -22.20 -33.96 -1.16
CA LYS A 745 -23.07 -33.47 -2.25
C LYS A 745 -23.60 -34.61 -3.14
N GLU A 746 -22.79 -35.61 -3.44
CA GLU A 746 -23.24 -36.83 -4.17
C GLU A 746 -24.31 -37.61 -3.40
N LYS A 747 -24.16 -37.72 -2.10
CA LYS A 747 -25.17 -38.41 -1.22
C LYS A 747 -26.50 -37.65 -1.21
N VAL A 748 -26.51 -36.34 -1.22
CA VAL A 748 -27.75 -35.54 -1.12
C VAL A 748 -28.34 -35.12 -2.47
N GLY A 749 -27.61 -35.30 -3.56
CA GLY A 749 -28.06 -34.94 -4.92
C GLY A 749 -28.48 -33.49 -5.01
N ASN A 750 -29.70 -33.23 -5.51
CA ASN A 750 -30.24 -31.86 -5.68
C ASN A 750 -31.06 -31.36 -4.47
N LYS A 751 -31.05 -32.08 -3.32
CA LYS A 751 -31.84 -31.67 -2.13
C LYS A 751 -31.28 -30.39 -1.52
N PHE A 752 -29.97 -30.21 -1.53
CA PHE A 752 -29.28 -29.01 -1.04
C PHE A 752 -28.31 -28.44 -2.08
N THR A 753 -28.20 -27.13 -2.17
CA THR A 753 -27.25 -26.45 -3.02
C THR A 753 -25.85 -26.45 -2.40
N TRP A 754 -24.81 -26.22 -3.22
CA TRP A 754 -23.44 -26.04 -2.75
C TRP A 754 -23.29 -24.90 -1.74
N ASP A 755 -24.04 -23.83 -1.94
CA ASP A 755 -24.04 -22.67 -1.07
C ASP A 755 -24.58 -22.98 0.32
N GLU A 756 -25.68 -23.74 0.41
CA GLU A 756 -26.29 -24.18 1.68
C GLU A 756 -25.34 -25.11 2.47
N LEU A 757 -24.69 -26.03 1.76
CA LEU A 757 -23.71 -26.92 2.38
C LEU A 757 -22.47 -26.14 2.89
N LYS A 758 -21.97 -25.18 2.13
CA LYS A 758 -20.84 -24.33 2.54
C LYS A 758 -21.17 -23.44 3.74
N LEU A 759 -22.38 -22.87 3.78
CA LEU A 759 -22.83 -22.07 4.91
C LEU A 759 -22.90 -22.88 6.18
N TYR A 760 -23.48 -24.13 6.10
CA TYR A 760 -23.56 -25.02 7.24
C TYR A 760 -22.17 -25.48 7.69
N GLN A 761 -21.31 -25.90 6.77
CA GLN A 761 -19.93 -26.27 7.11
C GLN A 761 -19.17 -25.12 7.80
N ALA A 762 -19.40 -23.89 7.38
CA ALA A 762 -18.77 -22.72 8.00
C ALA A 762 -19.14 -22.57 9.49
N SER A 763 -20.34 -22.95 9.89
CA SER A 763 -20.80 -22.92 11.29
C SER A 763 -20.25 -24.05 12.14
N LEU A 764 -19.82 -25.17 11.56
CA LEU A 764 -19.18 -26.27 12.29
C LEU A 764 -17.69 -26.03 12.60
N LEU A 765 -17.09 -25.03 11.93
CA LEU A 765 -15.68 -24.66 12.08
C LEU A 765 -15.48 -23.48 13.07
N VAL A 766 -16.57 -23.04 13.70
CA VAL A 766 -16.60 -22.06 14.79
C VAL A 766 -16.74 -22.83 16.11
#